data_ad01ac143bb67616885943d27b4e93b0
#
_entry.id   ad01ac143bb67616885943d27b4e93b0
#
_cell.length_a   1.000
_cell.length_b   1.000
_cell.length_c   1.000
_cell.angle_alpha   90.00
_cell.angle_beta   90.00
_cell.angle_gamma   90.00
#
_symmetry.space_group_name_H-M   'P 1'
#
loop_
_entity.id
_entity.type
_entity.pdbx_description
1 polymer ?
#
loop_
_entity_poly.entity_id
_entity_poly.type
_entity_poly.pdbx_seq_one_letter_code
_entity_poly.pdbx_strand_id
1 'polypeptide(L)'
;DSQSSRFEEIVRNIRIGTEDTIEDDEGGLIKLDVLDHDIQVRMKNMTLGPPTIREANGSEHPSLPLECRLRKLTYMSPIYLDFTIHRDDLPQPIVEEKVQIGSVPIMVRSRRCNLNPAHIDANRNLSPNQSEEDKEHYHRMLEGKGEDPHDPGGYFIINGTERVLISMEDLAPNRVTVEMNKRYARKTEVAKIFSQKDGVRKPLTVEKRKDGMLMVKISSAGTTAIPVVLLMRALGIDNDQEIFQAIAGPTETFKFIVANLNEVKDNEEYNVENQEEAMQWLEKKFAAGQQKEYREQRIQNLLDKELLPHLGNTDDNRKKKAIFLGRIVRQVLEMAINNKEPNDKDHYANKRVRLAGDLIEDLFRVSLQQLARDLKYQLERHHNRKRDLKITSCLRPDVLTSKVMHALATGNWVGGRSGVSQLLDRTSFLAALSHMRRVTSPLVRSQPHFEARDLHPTQWGRLCPNETPEGQNCGLVKNAAQMVDISEAVSEEEVKALLAEADVDPNPVGWAEGARVHVNGDIFGLHMNPHKLVEHFKRRRRSGRIRPEVSIRHDAVNRDIFINTDKGRILRPLLVLDGGSMVLSKEYLDGLRDRSISFKDLVNEGVVEWVDAEEEEDLLVAPRPFDLPQTSPKHGRPINPAKVEWLNMGQEGISKAKLSAEIIMPNGEVLQEKFSIPLNYYQEELDKLRRKEKKTGNVLIYTHVEIDPQLILGVCASLVPYPEHNSTPRVTGGTAMVKQSLGLPSANGRLRPDTRQHILHYTQNSMTGTRAMDATNFIRRPAGQNFVVAILSHHGYNM
;
A
#
# COMPACT_ATOMS: atom_id res chain seq x y z
N ASP A 1 3.21 10.85 14.48
CA ASP A 1 2.68 10.00 15.55
C ASP A 1 2.54 8.54 15.10
N SER A 2 2.00 8.25 13.92
CA SER A 2 1.89 6.88 13.40
C SER A 2 3.24 6.16 13.25
N GLN A 3 4.33 6.86 12.93
CA GLN A 3 5.67 6.26 12.86
C GLN A 3 6.27 5.97 14.25
N SER A 4 6.04 6.84 15.23
CA SER A 4 6.49 6.59 16.60
C SER A 4 5.83 5.35 17.18
N SER A 5 4.51 5.20 17.00
CA SER A 5 3.77 4.02 17.48
C SER A 5 4.23 2.72 16.80
N ARG A 6 4.57 2.76 15.50
CA ARG A 6 5.14 1.60 14.79
C ARG A 6 6.52 1.22 15.29
N PHE A 7 7.37 2.19 15.62
CA PHE A 7 8.68 1.90 16.21
C PHE A 7 8.54 1.32 17.61
N GLU A 8 7.59 1.80 18.42
CA GLU A 8 7.26 1.22 19.72
C GLU A 8 6.78 -0.22 19.60
N GLU A 9 5.92 -0.51 18.63
CA GLU A 9 5.48 -1.87 18.31
C GLU A 9 6.66 -2.78 17.92
N ILE A 10 7.61 -2.29 17.12
CA ILE A 10 8.83 -3.03 16.80
C ILE A 10 9.63 -3.35 18.05
N VAL A 11 9.78 -2.38 18.95
CA VAL A 11 10.47 -2.59 20.23
C VAL A 11 9.77 -3.65 21.07
N ARG A 12 8.44 -3.58 21.19
CA ARG A 12 7.63 -4.58 21.94
C ARG A 12 7.79 -5.99 21.38
N ASN A 13 7.92 -6.13 20.07
CA ASN A 13 7.97 -7.43 19.38
C ASN A 13 9.37 -8.05 19.33
N ILE A 14 10.41 -7.40 19.90
CA ILE A 14 11.76 -7.95 19.92
C ILE A 14 11.87 -9.04 20.99
N ARG A 15 12.37 -10.21 20.55
CA ARG A 15 12.69 -11.36 21.40
C ARG A 15 14.06 -11.88 21.00
N ILE A 16 15.01 -11.90 21.94
CA ILE A 16 16.38 -12.37 21.71
C ILE A 16 16.74 -13.36 22.82
N GLY A 17 17.10 -14.59 22.46
CA GLY A 17 17.52 -15.64 23.40
C GLY A 17 16.37 -16.37 24.10
N THR A 18 15.14 -16.13 23.69
CA THR A 18 13.96 -16.87 24.17
C THR A 18 12.95 -17.07 23.04
N GLU A 19 12.19 -18.16 23.13
CA GLU A 19 11.06 -18.46 22.25
C GLU A 19 9.71 -18.17 22.95
N ASP A 20 9.74 -17.78 24.22
CA ASP A 20 8.53 -17.56 25.01
C ASP A 20 7.67 -16.45 24.41
N THR A 21 6.42 -16.78 24.14
CA THR A 21 5.37 -15.82 23.81
C THR A 21 4.87 -15.21 25.13
N ILE A 22 5.39 -14.04 25.48
CA ILE A 22 4.93 -13.30 26.65
C ILE A 22 3.76 -12.41 26.24
N GLU A 23 2.81 -12.21 27.14
CA GLU A 23 1.65 -11.35 26.95
C GLU A 23 2.07 -9.91 26.56
N ASP A 24 1.31 -9.29 25.69
CA ASP A 24 1.67 -8.12 24.87
C ASP A 24 2.11 -6.85 25.65
N ASP A 25 1.83 -6.75 26.96
CA ASP A 25 2.06 -5.52 27.73
C ASP A 25 3.46 -5.38 28.33
N GLU A 26 4.33 -6.38 28.22
CA GLU A 26 5.59 -6.41 28.95
C GLU A 26 6.82 -5.83 28.23
N GLY A 27 6.69 -5.41 26.98
CA GLY A 27 7.78 -4.81 26.19
C GLY A 27 8.71 -5.82 25.53
N GLY A 28 9.79 -5.32 24.88
CA GLY A 28 10.81 -6.16 24.22
C GLY A 28 11.64 -6.93 25.25
N LEU A 29 12.01 -8.19 24.95
CA LEU A 29 12.75 -9.08 25.85
C LEU A 29 14.06 -9.57 25.26
N ILE A 30 15.14 -9.46 26.06
CA ILE A 30 16.44 -10.06 25.78
C ILE A 30 16.77 -10.97 26.97
N LYS A 31 16.90 -12.28 26.70
CA LYS A 31 17.33 -13.27 27.68
C LYS A 31 18.81 -13.58 27.47
N LEU A 32 19.60 -13.53 28.55
CA LEU A 32 21.05 -13.83 28.51
C LEU A 32 21.27 -15.33 28.70
N ASP A 33 22.21 -15.88 27.94
CA ASP A 33 22.63 -17.29 28.06
C ASP A 33 23.77 -17.39 29.05
N VAL A 34 23.45 -17.33 30.35
CA VAL A 34 24.41 -17.40 31.45
C VAL A 34 24.07 -18.59 32.35
N LEU A 35 25.08 -19.32 32.82
CA LEU A 35 24.90 -20.56 33.58
C LEU A 35 24.52 -20.32 35.04
N ASP A 36 24.89 -19.17 35.60
CA ASP A 36 24.81 -18.93 37.03
C ASP A 36 23.51 -18.22 37.46
N HIS A 37 22.88 -17.44 36.60
CA HIS A 37 21.70 -16.63 36.89
C HIS A 37 20.76 -16.50 35.72
N ASP A 38 19.44 -16.45 35.93
CA ASP A 38 18.46 -16.03 34.89
C ASP A 38 18.42 -14.50 34.87
N ILE A 39 18.94 -13.93 33.79
CA ILE A 39 19.02 -12.48 33.58
C ILE A 39 18.18 -12.12 32.36
N GLN A 40 17.17 -11.26 32.60
CA GLN A 40 16.26 -10.79 31.57
C GLN A 40 16.32 -9.27 31.49
N VAL A 41 16.44 -8.75 30.26
CA VAL A 41 16.42 -7.31 30.00
C VAL A 41 15.18 -6.96 29.22
N ARG A 42 14.36 -6.07 29.75
CA ARG A 42 13.13 -5.58 29.11
C ARG A 42 13.34 -4.17 28.58
N MET A 43 12.77 -3.91 27.39
CA MET A 43 12.81 -2.62 26.70
C MET A 43 11.40 -2.05 26.64
N LYS A 44 11.23 -0.82 27.16
CA LYS A 44 9.92 -0.12 27.23
C LYS A 44 10.07 1.35 26.84
N ASN A 45 8.94 2.03 26.64
CA ASN A 45 8.82 3.49 26.55
C ASN A 45 9.81 4.14 25.56
N MET A 46 9.63 3.84 24.26
CA MET A 46 10.45 4.51 23.26
C MET A 46 10.06 5.98 23.12
N THR A 47 11.05 6.87 23.19
CA THR A 47 10.85 8.29 22.95
C THR A 47 11.81 8.82 21.89
N LEU A 48 11.30 9.68 21.01
CA LEU A 48 12.10 10.34 19.99
C LEU A 48 12.30 11.80 20.40
N GLY A 49 13.58 12.20 20.58
CA GLY A 49 13.92 13.58 20.90
C GLY A 49 13.73 14.54 19.73
N PRO A 50 13.85 15.85 19.94
CA PRO A 50 13.91 16.83 18.85
C PRO A 50 15.23 16.72 18.08
N PRO A 51 15.27 17.16 16.81
CA PRO A 51 16.53 17.24 16.07
C PRO A 51 17.49 18.24 16.72
N THR A 52 18.62 17.76 17.22
CA THR A 52 19.64 18.59 17.89
C THR A 52 21.03 18.30 17.34
N ILE A 53 21.92 19.30 17.46
CA ILE A 53 23.35 19.16 17.22
C ILE A 53 24.06 19.28 18.56
N ARG A 54 24.93 18.31 18.82
CA ARG A 54 25.85 18.36 19.95
C ARG A 54 27.21 18.83 19.49
N GLU A 55 27.64 19.97 19.99
CA GLU A 55 28.94 20.56 19.66
C GLU A 55 30.09 19.89 20.42
N ALA A 56 31.31 20.10 19.96
CA ALA A 56 32.51 19.55 20.58
C ALA A 56 32.72 19.99 22.04
N ASN A 57 32.19 21.15 22.42
CA ASN A 57 32.20 21.66 23.80
C ASN A 57 31.11 21.03 24.69
N GLY A 58 30.30 20.10 24.14
CA GLY A 58 29.20 19.44 24.86
C GLY A 58 27.89 20.23 24.88
N SER A 59 27.82 21.43 24.33
CA SER A 59 26.56 22.17 24.21
C SER A 59 25.64 21.53 23.16
N GLU A 60 24.35 21.54 23.43
CA GLU A 60 23.31 21.06 22.51
C GLU A 60 22.41 22.22 22.10
N HIS A 61 22.13 22.30 20.82
CA HIS A 61 21.18 23.26 20.26
C HIS A 61 20.28 22.63 19.19
N PRO A 62 19.07 23.19 18.93
CA PRO A 62 18.22 22.71 17.87
C PRO A 62 18.91 22.82 16.50
N SER A 63 18.94 21.73 15.73
CA SER A 63 19.53 21.73 14.40
C SER A 63 18.56 22.30 13.37
N LEU A 64 19.09 23.01 12.38
CA LEU A 64 18.32 23.50 11.22
C LEU A 64 18.79 22.76 9.95
N PRO A 65 17.86 22.49 9.01
CA PRO A 65 18.21 21.86 7.76
C PRO A 65 19.29 22.60 6.96
N LEU A 66 19.23 23.93 6.89
CA LEU A 66 20.27 24.73 6.24
C LEU A 66 21.63 24.55 6.88
N GLU A 67 21.70 24.59 8.21
CA GLU A 67 22.95 24.37 8.97
C GLU A 67 23.55 22.97 8.66
N CYS A 68 22.70 21.92 8.64
CA CYS A 68 23.15 20.58 8.28
C CYS A 68 23.69 20.51 6.85
N ARG A 69 23.10 21.23 5.89
CA ARG A 69 23.62 21.30 4.51
C ARG A 69 24.99 21.99 4.46
N LEU A 70 25.15 23.13 5.14
CA LEU A 70 26.37 23.93 5.12
C LEU A 70 27.53 23.24 5.84
N ARG A 71 27.25 22.67 7.01
CA ARG A 71 28.27 21.98 7.85
C ARG A 71 28.49 20.52 7.46
N LYS A 72 27.81 20.03 6.42
CA LYS A 72 27.85 18.61 5.97
C LYS A 72 27.47 17.63 7.08
N LEU A 73 26.49 17.98 7.90
CA LEU A 73 25.94 17.15 8.96
C LEU A 73 24.70 16.39 8.48
N THR A 74 24.31 15.40 9.27
CA THR A 74 23.03 14.70 9.05
C THR A 74 21.96 15.29 9.96
N TYR A 75 20.80 15.59 9.39
CA TYR A 75 19.64 16.08 10.13
C TYR A 75 18.93 14.90 10.80
N MET A 76 19.18 14.69 12.09
CA MET A 76 18.72 13.50 12.83
C MET A 76 18.21 13.84 14.23
N SER A 77 17.41 12.93 14.79
CA SER A 77 16.91 12.96 16.14
C SER A 77 17.40 11.78 16.96
N PRO A 78 17.73 11.94 18.23
CA PRO A 78 18.10 10.86 19.12
C PRO A 78 16.87 10.01 19.51
N ILE A 79 17.09 8.70 19.66
CA ILE A 79 16.08 7.74 20.15
C ILE A 79 16.50 7.28 21.52
N TYR A 80 15.53 7.29 22.45
CA TYR A 80 15.71 6.86 23.83
C TYR A 80 14.77 5.69 24.14
N LEU A 81 15.25 4.76 24.95
CA LEU A 81 14.49 3.65 25.53
C LEU A 81 14.72 3.56 27.04
N ASP A 82 13.72 3.06 27.72
CA ASP A 82 13.84 2.64 29.11
C ASP A 82 14.15 1.14 29.17
N PHE A 83 15.12 0.78 30.01
CA PHE A 83 15.55 -0.60 30.20
C PHE A 83 15.31 -1.03 31.65
N THR A 84 14.82 -2.27 31.81
CA THR A 84 14.65 -2.90 33.09
C THR A 84 15.39 -4.23 33.09
N ILE A 85 16.35 -4.42 34.01
CA ILE A 85 17.10 -5.65 34.20
C ILE A 85 16.53 -6.41 35.39
N HIS A 86 16.02 -7.60 35.09
CA HIS A 86 15.60 -8.56 36.12
C HIS A 86 16.70 -9.60 36.32
N ARG A 87 17.06 -9.87 37.59
CA ARG A 87 18.02 -10.91 38.00
C ARG A 87 17.42 -11.70 39.14
N ASP A 88 17.63 -13.01 39.12
CA ASP A 88 17.09 -13.91 40.15
C ASP A 88 17.61 -13.61 41.55
N ASP A 89 18.86 -13.11 41.63
CA ASP A 89 19.55 -12.81 42.92
C ASP A 89 19.20 -11.43 43.53
N LEU A 90 18.47 -10.58 42.75
CA LEU A 90 18.08 -9.25 43.20
C LEU A 90 16.58 -9.14 43.42
N PRO A 91 16.14 -8.65 44.62
CA PRO A 91 14.71 -8.52 44.92
C PRO A 91 14.01 -7.38 44.14
N GLN A 92 14.78 -6.43 43.61
CA GLN A 92 14.26 -5.30 42.84
C GLN A 92 14.96 -5.21 41.50
N PRO A 93 14.22 -4.94 40.38
CA PRO A 93 14.80 -4.76 39.08
C PRO A 93 15.63 -3.48 39.01
N ILE A 94 16.71 -3.50 38.24
CA ILE A 94 17.52 -2.32 37.94
C ILE A 94 16.85 -1.60 36.76
N VAL A 95 16.45 -0.33 36.97
CA VAL A 95 15.81 0.50 35.95
C VAL A 95 16.79 1.57 35.48
N GLU A 96 17.02 1.65 34.17
CA GLU A 96 17.74 2.74 33.50
C GLU A 96 16.81 3.44 32.53
N GLU A 97 16.44 4.69 32.84
CA GLU A 97 15.50 5.47 32.05
C GLU A 97 16.22 6.32 31.01
N LYS A 98 15.56 6.57 29.88
CA LYS A 98 16.01 7.47 28.79
C LYS A 98 17.43 7.18 28.31
N VAL A 99 17.75 5.91 28.12
CA VAL A 99 19.03 5.51 27.54
C VAL A 99 19.00 5.75 26.04
N GLN A 100 19.96 6.50 25.50
CA GLN A 100 20.06 6.76 24.07
C GLN A 100 20.55 5.51 23.34
N ILE A 101 19.70 4.94 22.45
CA ILE A 101 19.98 3.73 21.68
C ILE A 101 20.54 4.03 20.29
N GLY A 102 20.48 5.26 19.83
CA GLY A 102 20.93 5.69 18.52
C GLY A 102 20.25 6.97 18.07
N SER A 103 20.38 7.28 16.80
CA SER A 103 19.72 8.42 16.15
C SER A 103 19.16 8.03 14.78
N VAL A 104 18.06 8.64 14.40
CA VAL A 104 17.37 8.42 13.13
C VAL A 104 17.24 9.73 12.35
N PRO A 105 17.52 9.74 11.02
CA PRO A 105 17.30 10.92 10.19
C PRO A 105 15.84 11.33 10.14
N ILE A 106 15.59 12.63 10.19
CA ILE A 106 14.25 13.21 10.18
C ILE A 106 13.97 13.83 8.80
N MET A 107 12.78 13.53 8.28
CA MET A 107 12.31 14.11 7.04
C MET A 107 12.07 15.62 7.21
N VAL A 108 12.62 16.43 6.31
CA VAL A 108 12.45 17.89 6.31
C VAL A 108 10.97 18.24 6.18
N ARG A 109 10.49 19.16 7.00
CA ARG A 109 9.08 19.62 7.13
C ARG A 109 8.10 18.58 7.66
N SER A 110 8.56 17.45 8.16
CA SER A 110 7.70 16.53 8.91
C SER A 110 7.25 17.14 10.24
N ARG A 111 6.32 16.49 10.92
CA ARG A 111 5.85 16.93 12.27
C ARG A 111 6.96 17.05 13.30
N ARG A 112 8.03 16.27 13.19
CA ARG A 112 9.20 16.30 14.08
C ARG A 112 10.30 17.28 13.64
N CYS A 113 10.15 17.89 12.47
CA CYS A 113 11.11 18.85 11.95
C CYS A 113 11.02 20.19 12.69
N ASN A 114 12.18 20.79 12.98
CA ASN A 114 12.24 22.13 13.60
C ASN A 114 11.70 23.25 12.70
N LEU A 115 11.45 22.96 11.42
CA LEU A 115 10.77 23.87 10.49
C LEU A 115 9.25 23.67 10.46
N ASN A 116 8.70 22.74 11.23
CA ASN A 116 7.26 22.56 11.27
C ASN A 116 6.57 23.81 11.85
N PRO A 117 5.41 24.22 11.33
CA PRO A 117 4.65 25.35 11.87
C PRO A 117 4.45 25.33 13.38
N ALA A 118 4.24 24.14 13.96
CA ALA A 118 4.07 23.96 15.39
C ALA A 118 5.36 24.17 16.23
N HIS A 119 6.53 24.11 15.59
CA HIS A 119 7.83 24.19 16.28
C HIS A 119 8.61 25.45 15.95
N ILE A 120 8.30 26.08 14.80
CA ILE A 120 9.07 27.21 14.26
C ILE A 120 8.89 28.48 15.09
N ASP A 121 7.70 28.67 15.68
CA ASP A 121 7.36 29.76 16.59
C ASP A 121 6.76 29.17 17.88
N ALA A 122 7.53 29.23 18.96
CA ALA A 122 7.09 28.71 20.27
C ALA A 122 5.93 29.51 20.88
N ASN A 123 5.68 30.74 20.40
CA ASN A 123 4.66 31.64 20.95
C ASN A 123 3.32 31.56 20.22
N ARG A 124 3.29 30.94 19.02
CA ARG A 124 2.08 30.81 18.21
C ARG A 124 1.97 29.39 17.66
N ASN A 125 0.83 28.75 17.90
CA ASN A 125 0.46 27.54 17.17
C ASN A 125 0.03 27.92 15.76
N LEU A 126 1.03 28.10 14.87
CA LEU A 126 0.79 28.48 13.49
C LEU A 126 0.13 27.32 12.73
N SER A 127 -0.96 27.61 12.07
CA SER A 127 -1.57 26.70 11.10
C SER A 127 -1.67 27.44 9.74
N PRO A 128 -0.81 27.13 8.80
CA PRO A 128 -0.77 27.81 7.50
C PRO A 128 -2.07 27.71 6.70
N ASN A 129 -2.97 26.84 7.12
CA ASN A 129 -4.26 26.62 6.45
C ASN A 129 -5.42 27.44 7.05
N GLN A 130 -5.21 28.11 8.18
CA GLN A 130 -6.26 28.85 8.87
C GLN A 130 -6.45 30.28 8.34
N SER A 131 -5.36 31.01 8.10
CA SER A 131 -5.43 32.36 7.56
C SER A 131 -4.29 32.68 6.60
N GLU A 132 -4.48 33.68 5.72
CA GLU A 132 -3.38 34.18 4.85
C GLU A 132 -2.29 34.87 5.67
N GLU A 133 -2.64 35.53 6.76
CA GLU A 133 -1.69 36.19 7.66
C GLU A 133 -0.76 35.17 8.35
N ASP A 134 -1.27 34.04 8.80
CA ASP A 134 -0.46 32.96 9.40
C ASP A 134 0.47 32.35 8.38
N LYS A 135 -0.01 32.20 7.15
CA LYS A 135 0.79 31.68 6.03
C LYS A 135 1.94 32.62 5.68
N GLU A 136 1.68 33.93 5.59
CA GLU A 136 2.71 34.92 5.33
C GLU A 136 3.70 35.05 6.50
N HIS A 137 3.21 34.91 7.74
CA HIS A 137 4.07 34.92 8.91
C HIS A 137 4.99 33.68 8.90
N TYR A 138 4.44 32.49 8.62
CA TYR A 138 5.22 31.27 8.48
C TYR A 138 6.28 31.38 7.38
N HIS A 139 5.94 31.96 6.21
CA HIS A 139 6.89 32.18 5.13
C HIS A 139 8.03 33.12 5.57
N ARG A 140 7.73 34.22 6.25
CA ARG A 140 8.75 35.13 6.78
C ARG A 140 9.68 34.45 7.81
N MET A 141 9.12 33.58 8.65
CA MET A 141 9.92 32.80 9.60
C MET A 141 10.87 31.82 8.89
N LEU A 142 10.41 31.16 7.82
CA LEU A 142 11.26 30.28 7.01
C LEU A 142 12.38 31.05 6.31
N GLU A 143 12.08 32.18 5.70
CA GLU A 143 13.08 33.09 5.09
C GLU A 143 14.10 33.55 6.12
N GLY A 144 13.67 33.95 7.32
CA GLY A 144 14.56 34.32 8.42
C GLY A 144 15.50 33.18 8.86
N LYS A 145 15.10 31.90 8.66
CA LYS A 145 15.96 30.72 8.87
C LYS A 145 16.75 30.31 7.61
N GLY A 146 16.67 31.07 6.54
CA GLY A 146 17.37 30.85 5.27
C GLY A 146 16.80 29.68 4.43
N GLU A 147 15.56 29.29 4.69
CA GLU A 147 14.88 28.22 3.95
C GLU A 147 13.91 28.77 2.90
N ASP A 148 13.69 28.02 1.81
CA ASP A 148 12.73 28.40 0.78
C ASP A 148 11.28 28.16 1.26
N PRO A 149 10.42 29.17 1.34
CA PRO A 149 9.02 29.01 1.75
C PRO A 149 8.21 28.01 0.91
N HIS A 150 8.54 27.91 -0.38
CA HIS A 150 7.83 27.05 -1.34
C HIS A 150 8.43 25.64 -1.46
N ASP A 151 9.55 25.35 -0.80
CA ASP A 151 10.09 24.00 -0.77
C ASP A 151 9.11 23.07 -0.03
N PRO A 152 8.59 22.00 -0.66
CA PRO A 152 7.60 21.12 -0.03
C PRO A 152 8.16 20.23 1.10
N GLY A 153 9.50 20.11 1.23
CA GLY A 153 10.12 19.11 2.11
C GLY A 153 9.93 17.68 1.58
N GLY A 154 9.88 16.67 2.46
CA GLY A 154 9.69 15.27 2.05
C GLY A 154 10.98 14.53 1.71
N TYR A 155 12.13 15.10 2.00
CA TYR A 155 13.47 14.53 1.79
C TYR A 155 14.28 14.54 3.08
N PHE A 156 15.41 13.84 3.06
CA PHE A 156 16.34 13.72 4.19
C PHE A 156 17.67 14.42 3.87
N ILE A 157 18.35 14.92 4.90
CA ILE A 157 19.70 15.48 4.76
C ILE A 157 20.68 14.53 5.42
N ILE A 158 21.55 13.94 4.60
CA ILE A 158 22.54 12.94 5.01
C ILE A 158 23.92 13.44 4.62
N ASN A 159 24.78 13.68 5.61
CA ASN A 159 26.11 14.25 5.40
C ASN A 159 26.10 15.51 4.52
N GLY A 160 25.11 16.38 4.74
CA GLY A 160 24.91 17.62 4.00
C GLY A 160 24.28 17.46 2.61
N THR A 161 24.02 16.24 2.15
CA THR A 161 23.35 15.99 0.86
C THR A 161 21.89 15.69 1.04
N GLU A 162 21.06 16.23 0.16
CA GLU A 162 19.62 15.97 0.15
C GLU A 162 19.34 14.63 -0.53
N ARG A 163 18.62 13.75 0.16
CA ARG A 163 18.24 12.44 -0.34
C ARG A 163 16.75 12.19 -0.22
N VAL A 164 16.18 11.59 -1.25
CA VAL A 164 14.78 11.19 -1.29
C VAL A 164 14.66 9.67 -1.28
N LEU A 165 13.74 9.15 -0.47
CA LEU A 165 13.34 7.75 -0.52
C LEU A 165 12.24 7.59 -1.56
N ILE A 166 12.55 6.82 -2.61
CA ILE A 166 11.60 6.59 -3.70
C ILE A 166 10.56 5.58 -3.25
N SER A 167 9.29 5.92 -3.44
CA SER A 167 8.19 5.01 -3.17
C SER A 167 8.29 3.78 -4.09
N MET A 168 8.04 2.60 -3.53
CA MET A 168 8.16 1.33 -4.26
C MET A 168 6.84 0.60 -4.30
N GLU A 169 6.43 0.16 -5.47
CA GLU A 169 5.31 -0.78 -5.60
C GLU A 169 5.79 -2.21 -5.35
N ASP A 170 4.95 -3.00 -4.69
CA ASP A 170 5.20 -4.42 -4.41
C ASP A 170 3.89 -5.20 -4.50
N LEU A 171 3.96 -6.52 -4.66
CA LEU A 171 2.76 -7.35 -4.60
C LEU A 171 2.14 -7.30 -3.20
N ALA A 172 0.82 -7.22 -3.15
CA ALA A 172 0.07 -7.19 -1.91
C ALA A 172 0.36 -8.44 -1.06
N PRO A 173 0.68 -8.29 0.22
CA PRO A 173 0.81 -9.41 1.12
C PRO A 173 -0.54 -10.07 1.41
N ASN A 174 -0.51 -11.32 1.90
CA ASN A 174 -1.67 -12.08 2.36
C ASN A 174 -2.76 -12.34 1.30
N ARG A 175 -2.45 -12.09 0.03
CA ARG A 175 -3.34 -12.38 -1.11
C ARG A 175 -2.83 -13.56 -1.92
N VAL A 176 -3.74 -14.46 -2.25
CA VAL A 176 -3.47 -15.62 -3.12
C VAL A 176 -3.52 -15.15 -4.57
N THR A 177 -2.46 -15.43 -5.31
CA THR A 177 -2.37 -15.18 -6.76
C THR A 177 -2.22 -16.50 -7.48
N VAL A 178 -3.14 -16.83 -8.37
CA VAL A 178 -3.06 -18.05 -9.19
C VAL A 178 -2.57 -17.70 -10.58
N GLU A 179 -1.55 -18.40 -11.06
CA GLU A 179 -0.89 -18.16 -12.33
C GLU A 179 -0.53 -19.44 -13.08
N MET A 180 -0.28 -19.31 -14.38
CA MET A 180 0.28 -20.38 -15.18
C MET A 180 1.79 -20.29 -15.21
N ASN A 181 2.48 -21.29 -14.69
CA ASN A 181 3.94 -21.38 -14.81
C ASN A 181 4.31 -21.90 -16.20
N LYS A 182 5.00 -21.07 -16.98
CA LYS A 182 5.42 -21.39 -18.37
C LYS A 182 6.79 -22.06 -18.46
N ARG A 183 7.37 -22.54 -17.36
CA ARG A 183 8.67 -23.21 -17.38
C ARG A 183 8.58 -24.54 -18.14
N TYR A 184 9.49 -24.76 -19.07
CA TYR A 184 9.69 -26.03 -19.80
C TYR A 184 8.53 -26.46 -20.72
N ALA A 185 8.10 -25.65 -21.65
CA ALA A 185 7.13 -26.02 -22.71
C ALA A 185 5.77 -26.63 -22.25
N ARG A 186 5.57 -26.88 -20.96
CA ARG A 186 4.31 -27.36 -20.38
C ARG A 186 3.85 -26.42 -19.29
N LYS A 187 2.62 -25.99 -19.41
CA LYS A 187 1.96 -25.11 -18.44
C LYS A 187 1.57 -25.93 -17.20
N THR A 188 1.85 -25.40 -16.00
CA THR A 188 1.38 -25.93 -14.72
C THR A 188 0.71 -24.83 -13.94
N GLU A 189 -0.41 -25.15 -13.28
CA GLU A 189 -1.15 -24.23 -12.44
C GLU A 189 -0.44 -24.07 -11.10
N VAL A 190 -0.22 -22.81 -10.70
CA VAL A 190 0.53 -22.47 -9.49
C VAL A 190 -0.16 -21.33 -8.76
N ALA A 191 -0.39 -21.50 -7.46
CA ALA A 191 -0.80 -20.44 -6.58
C ALA A 191 0.39 -19.95 -5.75
N LYS A 192 0.51 -18.65 -5.57
CA LYS A 192 1.53 -18.01 -4.73
C LYS A 192 0.87 -17.09 -3.72
N ILE A 193 1.39 -17.08 -2.51
CA ILE A 193 1.02 -16.12 -1.48
C ILE A 193 2.28 -15.64 -0.76
N PHE A 194 2.34 -14.35 -0.51
CA PHE A 194 3.35 -13.74 0.37
C PHE A 194 2.70 -13.48 1.72
N SER A 195 2.76 -14.47 2.61
CA SER A 195 2.26 -14.32 3.96
C SER A 195 3.17 -13.39 4.76
N GLN A 196 2.61 -12.35 5.33
CA GLN A 196 3.34 -11.35 6.09
C GLN A 196 2.63 -11.03 7.41
N LYS A 197 3.37 -11.11 8.50
CA LYS A 197 2.97 -10.64 9.83
C LYS A 197 4.18 -10.02 10.51
N ASP A 198 4.00 -8.90 11.19
CA ASP A 198 5.04 -8.20 11.98
C ASP A 198 6.35 -7.95 11.22
N GLY A 199 6.23 -7.62 9.92
CA GLY A 199 7.36 -7.35 9.02
C GLY A 199 8.11 -8.60 8.53
N VAL A 200 7.74 -9.79 8.97
CA VAL A 200 8.29 -11.06 8.47
C VAL A 200 7.46 -11.54 7.27
N ARG A 201 8.09 -11.66 6.11
CA ARG A 201 7.47 -12.08 4.85
C ARG A 201 7.91 -13.50 4.50
N LYS A 202 6.96 -14.43 4.42
CA LYS A 202 7.18 -15.85 4.10
C LYS A 202 6.41 -16.22 2.82
N PRO A 203 7.10 -16.48 1.70
CA PRO A 203 6.44 -16.94 0.47
C PRO A 203 6.05 -18.41 0.58
N LEU A 204 4.83 -18.72 0.16
CA LEU A 204 4.30 -20.06 0.00
C LEU A 204 3.87 -20.24 -1.46
N THR A 205 4.18 -21.41 -2.01
CA THR A 205 3.77 -21.78 -3.37
C THR A 205 3.05 -23.10 -3.35
N VAL A 206 1.87 -23.18 -3.95
CA VAL A 206 1.11 -24.41 -4.16
C VAL A 206 1.07 -24.69 -5.65
N GLU A 207 1.53 -25.85 -6.08
CA GLU A 207 1.57 -26.22 -7.48
C GLU A 207 0.84 -27.54 -7.73
N LYS A 208 0.11 -27.62 -8.84
CA LYS A 208 -0.38 -28.89 -9.38
C LYS A 208 0.66 -29.44 -10.36
N ARG A 209 1.22 -30.60 -10.06
CA ARG A 209 2.15 -31.30 -10.94
C ARG A 209 1.41 -31.91 -12.14
N LYS A 210 2.18 -32.41 -13.10
CA LYS A 210 1.65 -33.04 -14.33
C LYS A 210 0.93 -34.36 -14.05
N ASP A 211 1.39 -35.07 -13.04
CA ASP A 211 0.79 -36.30 -12.54
C ASP A 211 -0.53 -36.09 -11.77
N GLY A 212 -0.91 -34.84 -11.53
CA GLY A 212 -2.10 -34.45 -10.79
C GLY A 212 -1.85 -34.25 -9.29
N MET A 213 -0.64 -34.53 -8.80
CA MET A 213 -0.27 -34.28 -7.41
C MET A 213 -0.23 -32.81 -7.06
N LEU A 214 -0.80 -32.50 -5.91
CA LEU A 214 -0.85 -31.15 -5.34
C LEU A 214 0.27 -31.00 -4.31
N MET A 215 1.19 -30.07 -4.56
CA MET A 215 2.40 -29.92 -3.77
C MET A 215 2.54 -28.51 -3.22
N VAL A 216 3.05 -28.41 -1.99
CA VAL A 216 3.35 -27.14 -1.31
C VAL A 216 4.86 -26.96 -1.22
N LYS A 217 5.33 -25.77 -1.53
CA LYS A 217 6.73 -25.35 -1.32
C LYS A 217 6.76 -24.22 -0.29
N ILE A 218 7.44 -24.47 0.83
CA ILE A 218 7.68 -23.49 1.88
C ILE A 218 9.12 -23.00 1.71
N SER A 219 9.31 -21.70 1.65
CA SER A 219 10.63 -21.09 1.36
C SER A 219 11.74 -21.55 2.33
N SER A 220 11.42 -21.70 3.59
CA SER A 220 12.35 -22.14 4.65
C SER A 220 12.63 -23.63 4.65
N ALA A 221 11.79 -24.43 4.03
CA ALA A 221 11.98 -25.88 3.85
C ALA A 221 12.90 -26.21 2.63
N GLY A 222 13.48 -25.19 1.99
CA GLY A 222 14.35 -25.32 0.83
C GLY A 222 13.60 -25.68 -0.46
N THR A 223 14.16 -26.56 -1.27
CA THR A 223 13.57 -26.96 -2.57
C THR A 223 12.58 -28.12 -2.48
N THR A 224 12.45 -28.73 -1.32
CA THR A 224 11.60 -29.91 -1.12
C THR A 224 10.12 -29.50 -1.13
N ALA A 225 9.33 -30.17 -1.97
CA ALA A 225 7.90 -29.97 -2.02
C ALA A 225 7.20 -31.02 -1.14
N ILE A 226 6.16 -30.62 -0.44
CA ILE A 226 5.37 -31.43 0.50
C ILE A 226 4.00 -31.70 -0.14
N PRO A 227 3.46 -32.92 -0.13
CA PRO A 227 2.08 -33.17 -0.54
C PRO A 227 1.09 -32.36 0.31
N VAL A 228 0.11 -31.74 -0.32
CA VAL A 228 -0.90 -30.92 0.36
C VAL A 228 -1.62 -31.72 1.45
N VAL A 229 -2.08 -32.95 1.13
CA VAL A 229 -2.84 -33.79 2.05
C VAL A 229 -2.02 -34.12 3.30
N LEU A 230 -0.73 -34.46 3.12
CA LEU A 230 0.18 -34.75 4.24
C LEU A 230 0.33 -33.50 5.14
N LEU A 231 0.50 -32.32 4.53
CA LEU A 231 0.62 -31.08 5.29
C LEU A 231 -0.69 -30.75 6.04
N MET A 232 -1.87 -30.99 5.44
CA MET A 232 -3.16 -30.78 6.11
C MET A 232 -3.34 -31.73 7.31
N ARG A 233 -2.89 -32.98 7.21
CA ARG A 233 -2.88 -33.91 8.35
C ARG A 233 -1.93 -33.41 9.46
N ALA A 234 -0.73 -33.01 9.12
CA ALA A 234 0.21 -32.44 10.10
C ALA A 234 -0.36 -31.20 10.82
N LEU A 235 -1.26 -30.42 10.17
CA LEU A 235 -1.97 -29.29 10.73
C LEU A 235 -3.21 -29.67 11.58
N GLY A 236 -3.49 -30.95 11.76
CA GLY A 236 -4.54 -31.46 12.65
C GLY A 236 -5.90 -31.73 12.00
N ILE A 237 -5.92 -31.99 10.68
CA ILE A 237 -7.11 -32.53 9.99
C ILE A 237 -6.84 -33.96 9.58
N ASP A 238 -7.26 -34.89 10.41
CA ASP A 238 -7.04 -36.35 10.18
C ASP A 238 -8.09 -36.97 9.26
N ASN A 239 -9.33 -36.49 9.33
CA ASN A 239 -10.43 -37.10 8.59
C ASN A 239 -10.42 -36.65 7.12
N ASP A 240 -10.45 -37.65 6.21
CA ASP A 240 -10.53 -37.41 4.77
C ASP A 240 -11.76 -36.60 4.36
N GLN A 241 -12.88 -36.71 5.08
CA GLN A 241 -14.07 -35.91 4.83
C GLN A 241 -13.84 -34.41 5.17
N GLU A 242 -13.13 -34.12 6.26
CA GLU A 242 -12.78 -32.76 6.63
C GLU A 242 -11.79 -32.12 5.64
N ILE A 243 -10.80 -32.89 5.17
CA ILE A 243 -9.89 -32.48 4.11
C ILE A 243 -10.68 -32.15 2.84
N PHE A 244 -11.60 -33.05 2.49
CA PHE A 244 -12.48 -32.86 1.34
C PHE A 244 -13.33 -31.57 1.49
N GLN A 245 -13.93 -31.36 2.65
CA GLN A 245 -14.73 -30.15 2.92
C GLN A 245 -13.89 -28.86 2.88
N ALA A 246 -12.66 -28.92 3.42
CA ALA A 246 -11.76 -27.75 3.40
C ALA A 246 -11.36 -27.34 1.97
N ILE A 247 -11.23 -28.30 1.04
CA ILE A 247 -10.91 -28.06 -0.36
C ILE A 247 -12.18 -27.81 -1.19
N ALA A 248 -13.33 -28.35 -0.76
CA ALA A 248 -14.57 -28.48 -1.53
C ALA A 248 -14.81 -27.39 -2.57
N GLY A 249 -14.95 -27.82 -3.81
CA GLY A 249 -15.18 -26.99 -4.99
C GLY A 249 -16.26 -27.60 -5.88
N PRO A 250 -16.31 -27.26 -7.16
CA PRO A 250 -17.18 -27.89 -8.15
C PRO A 250 -17.01 -29.43 -8.16
N THR A 251 -18.06 -30.15 -8.50
CA THR A 251 -18.11 -31.62 -8.48
C THR A 251 -16.94 -32.30 -9.22
N GLU A 252 -16.38 -31.61 -10.20
CA GLU A 252 -15.25 -32.07 -11.01
C GLU A 252 -13.92 -32.11 -10.24
N THR A 253 -13.78 -31.32 -9.16
CA THR A 253 -12.56 -31.27 -8.31
C THR A 253 -12.41 -32.55 -7.49
N PHE A 254 -13.52 -33.28 -7.25
CA PHE A 254 -13.58 -34.49 -6.45
C PHE A 254 -12.56 -35.53 -6.88
N LYS A 255 -12.43 -35.80 -8.18
CA LYS A 255 -11.50 -36.78 -8.74
C LYS A 255 -10.03 -36.49 -8.38
N PHE A 256 -9.65 -35.22 -8.40
CA PHE A 256 -8.28 -34.80 -8.06
C PHE A 256 -8.01 -34.94 -6.56
N ILE A 257 -8.99 -34.64 -5.72
CA ILE A 257 -8.83 -34.73 -4.26
C ILE A 257 -8.68 -36.17 -3.84
N VAL A 258 -9.58 -37.09 -4.32
CA VAL A 258 -9.52 -38.51 -4.01
C VAL A 258 -8.22 -39.14 -4.51
N ALA A 259 -7.76 -38.78 -5.71
CA ALA A 259 -6.49 -39.28 -6.22
C ALA A 259 -5.29 -38.85 -5.34
N ASN A 260 -5.28 -37.64 -4.85
CA ASN A 260 -4.22 -37.17 -3.94
C ASN A 260 -4.32 -37.81 -2.54
N LEU A 261 -5.52 -38.10 -2.03
CA LEU A 261 -5.72 -38.81 -0.78
C LEU A 261 -5.18 -40.27 -0.87
N ASN A 262 -5.53 -40.95 -1.95
CA ASN A 262 -5.07 -42.32 -2.17
C ASN A 262 -3.55 -42.39 -2.38
N GLU A 263 -2.99 -41.47 -3.16
CA GLU A 263 -1.54 -41.43 -3.41
C GLU A 263 -0.73 -41.24 -2.12
N VAL A 264 -1.19 -40.40 -1.18
CA VAL A 264 -0.50 -40.19 0.09
C VAL A 264 -0.61 -41.41 1.01
N LYS A 265 -1.70 -42.20 0.90
CA LYS A 265 -1.87 -43.48 1.68
C LYS A 265 -1.10 -44.65 1.07
N ASP A 266 -1.22 -44.83 -0.23
CA ASP A 266 -0.78 -46.06 -0.90
C ASP A 266 0.69 -46.00 -1.34
N ASN A 267 1.29 -44.82 -1.46
CA ASN A 267 2.67 -44.66 -1.91
C ASN A 267 3.66 -44.92 -0.78
N GLU A 268 4.60 -45.88 -0.99
CA GLU A 268 5.63 -46.21 0.01
C GLU A 268 6.51 -45.03 0.46
N GLU A 269 6.64 -43.95 -0.36
CA GLU A 269 7.40 -42.76 0.00
C GLU A 269 6.69 -41.96 1.08
N TYR A 270 5.38 -41.94 1.08
CA TYR A 270 4.58 -41.11 2.01
C TYR A 270 3.98 -41.97 3.12
N ASN A 271 3.10 -42.90 2.79
CA ASN A 271 2.40 -43.86 3.69
C ASN A 271 1.93 -43.17 5.00
N VAL A 272 1.08 -42.19 4.88
CA VAL A 272 0.64 -41.33 6.00
C VAL A 272 -0.90 -41.36 6.08
N GLU A 273 -1.43 -41.81 7.22
CA GLU A 273 -2.88 -41.83 7.49
C GLU A 273 -3.29 -40.87 8.61
N ASN A 274 -2.40 -40.61 9.58
CA ASN A 274 -2.69 -39.84 10.78
C ASN A 274 -1.74 -38.65 10.95
N GLN A 275 -2.10 -37.75 11.88
CA GLN A 275 -1.28 -36.57 12.22
C GLN A 275 0.13 -36.95 12.71
N GLU A 276 0.22 -38.00 13.57
CA GLU A 276 1.51 -38.40 14.12
C GLU A 276 2.48 -38.91 13.03
N GLU A 277 1.99 -39.70 12.09
CA GLU A 277 2.78 -40.17 10.95
C GLU A 277 3.21 -39.03 10.03
N ALA A 278 2.33 -38.05 9.82
CA ALA A 278 2.64 -36.83 9.07
C ALA A 278 3.77 -36.01 9.74
N MET A 279 3.71 -35.88 11.05
CA MET A 279 4.75 -35.17 11.81
C MET A 279 6.09 -35.94 11.76
N GLN A 280 6.08 -37.25 11.93
CA GLN A 280 7.28 -38.11 11.81
C GLN A 280 7.91 -38.04 10.41
N TRP A 281 7.08 -38.00 9.36
CA TRP A 281 7.59 -37.86 7.99
C TRP A 281 8.28 -36.50 7.80
N LEU A 282 7.67 -35.43 8.30
CA LEU A 282 8.26 -34.09 8.26
C LEU A 282 9.57 -33.99 9.03
N GLU A 283 9.64 -34.60 10.24
CA GLU A 283 10.86 -34.69 11.04
C GLU A 283 12.00 -35.39 10.30
N LYS A 284 11.69 -36.56 9.71
CA LYS A 284 12.64 -37.36 8.94
C LYS A 284 13.17 -36.60 7.71
N LYS A 285 12.32 -35.76 7.08
CA LYS A 285 12.69 -35.06 5.85
C LYS A 285 13.42 -33.72 6.11
N PHE A 286 13.05 -32.97 7.14
CA PHE A 286 13.53 -31.59 7.38
C PHE A 286 14.44 -31.43 8.60
N ALA A 287 14.48 -32.41 9.48
CA ALA A 287 15.28 -32.36 10.70
C ALA A 287 16.18 -33.60 10.87
N ALA A 288 16.50 -34.29 9.79
CA ALA A 288 17.35 -35.47 9.82
C ALA A 288 18.72 -35.17 10.49
N GLY A 289 19.15 -36.04 11.39
CA GLY A 289 20.46 -35.93 12.08
C GLY A 289 20.46 -35.08 13.35
N GLN A 290 19.34 -34.53 13.77
CA GLN A 290 19.18 -33.80 15.04
C GLN A 290 18.63 -34.69 16.15
N GLN A 291 18.80 -34.29 17.43
CA GLN A 291 18.16 -34.96 18.56
C GLN A 291 16.63 -34.81 18.49
N LYS A 292 15.89 -35.78 19.10
CA LYS A 292 14.43 -35.87 18.96
C LYS A 292 13.71 -34.56 19.37
N GLU A 293 14.05 -33.99 20.50
CA GLU A 293 13.43 -32.74 21.00
C GLU A 293 13.64 -31.56 20.05
N TYR A 294 14.85 -31.40 19.51
CA TYR A 294 15.14 -30.35 18.50
C TYR A 294 14.41 -30.60 17.18
N ARG A 295 14.17 -31.85 16.80
CA ARG A 295 13.40 -32.18 15.60
C ARG A 295 11.95 -31.74 15.73
N GLU A 296 11.31 -32.12 16.83
CA GLU A 296 9.93 -31.76 17.14
C GLU A 296 9.76 -30.24 17.16
N GLN A 297 10.61 -29.53 17.90
CA GLN A 297 10.61 -28.08 18.00
C GLN A 297 10.81 -27.39 16.64
N ARG A 298 11.71 -27.92 15.78
CA ARG A 298 11.92 -27.40 14.44
C ARG A 298 10.68 -27.53 13.55
N ILE A 299 9.98 -28.66 13.61
CA ILE A 299 8.77 -28.87 12.83
C ILE A 299 7.62 -28.01 13.36
N GLN A 300 7.48 -27.88 14.66
CA GLN A 300 6.50 -26.97 15.26
C GLN A 300 6.75 -25.53 14.80
N ASN A 301 7.99 -25.06 14.85
CA ASN A 301 8.36 -23.74 14.35
C ASN A 301 8.06 -23.57 12.84
N LEU A 302 8.28 -24.61 12.03
CA LEU A 302 7.93 -24.61 10.61
C LEU A 302 6.42 -24.43 10.39
N LEU A 303 5.60 -25.18 11.13
CA LEU A 303 4.14 -25.14 10.99
C LEU A 303 3.54 -23.85 11.59
N ASP A 304 4.07 -23.40 12.74
CA ASP A 304 3.48 -22.26 13.47
C ASP A 304 4.00 -20.91 12.99
N LYS A 305 5.33 -20.75 12.87
CA LYS A 305 5.93 -19.45 12.57
C LYS A 305 6.26 -19.22 11.09
N GLU A 306 6.50 -20.28 10.32
CA GLU A 306 6.93 -20.14 8.92
C GLU A 306 5.85 -20.41 7.89
N LEU A 307 4.89 -21.27 8.21
CA LEU A 307 3.73 -21.54 7.37
C LEU A 307 2.61 -20.55 7.70
N LEU A 308 2.24 -19.69 6.73
CA LEU A 308 1.11 -18.75 6.82
C LEU A 308 1.04 -17.97 8.15
N PRO A 309 2.11 -17.22 8.52
CA PRO A 309 2.17 -16.51 9.81
C PRO A 309 1.04 -15.50 10.01
N HIS A 310 0.43 -14.95 8.96
CA HIS A 310 -0.67 -13.99 9.06
C HIS A 310 -1.94 -14.57 9.73
N LEU A 311 -2.11 -15.91 9.70
CA LEU A 311 -3.25 -16.58 10.32
C LEU A 311 -3.04 -16.90 11.81
N GLY A 312 -1.86 -16.61 12.35
CA GLY A 312 -1.47 -16.85 13.74
C GLY A 312 -0.25 -17.75 13.86
N ASN A 313 0.43 -17.65 15.03
CA ASN A 313 1.69 -18.35 15.28
C ASN A 313 1.60 -19.40 16.39
N THR A 314 0.37 -19.76 16.81
CA THR A 314 0.10 -20.72 17.87
C THR A 314 -0.49 -22.01 17.30
N ASP A 315 -0.43 -23.06 18.08
CA ASP A 315 -0.97 -24.40 17.73
C ASP A 315 -2.47 -24.36 17.43
N ASP A 316 -3.23 -23.57 18.18
CA ASP A 316 -4.69 -23.40 17.98
C ASP A 316 -5.05 -22.93 16.57
N ASN A 317 -4.15 -22.21 15.92
CA ASN A 317 -4.37 -21.67 14.57
C ASN A 317 -4.04 -22.67 13.44
N ARG A 318 -3.51 -23.89 13.75
CA ARG A 318 -3.13 -24.87 12.72
C ARG A 318 -4.31 -25.31 11.87
N LYS A 319 -5.47 -25.58 12.48
CA LYS A 319 -6.70 -25.92 11.74
C LYS A 319 -7.13 -24.80 10.79
N LYS A 320 -7.02 -23.55 11.23
CA LYS A 320 -7.30 -22.38 10.39
C LYS A 320 -6.36 -22.30 9.19
N LYS A 321 -5.07 -22.59 9.38
CA LYS A 321 -4.07 -22.68 8.30
C LYS A 321 -4.40 -23.79 7.31
N ALA A 322 -4.84 -24.95 7.78
CA ALA A 322 -5.22 -26.07 6.92
C ALA A 322 -6.45 -25.74 6.06
N ILE A 323 -7.47 -25.08 6.62
CA ILE A 323 -8.67 -24.64 5.87
C ILE A 323 -8.25 -23.61 4.81
N PHE A 324 -7.39 -22.66 5.16
CA PHE A 324 -6.88 -21.66 4.22
C PHE A 324 -6.05 -22.32 3.09
N LEU A 325 -5.22 -23.31 3.41
CA LEU A 325 -4.48 -24.09 2.43
C LEU A 325 -5.44 -24.84 1.47
N GLY A 326 -6.50 -25.45 2.00
CA GLY A 326 -7.54 -26.08 1.19
C GLY A 326 -8.18 -25.11 0.20
N ARG A 327 -8.40 -23.87 0.61
CA ARG A 327 -8.90 -22.81 -0.27
C ARG A 327 -7.92 -22.43 -1.38
N ILE A 328 -6.62 -22.35 -1.10
CA ILE A 328 -5.59 -22.11 -2.13
C ILE A 328 -5.64 -23.25 -3.16
N VAL A 329 -5.70 -24.48 -2.70
CA VAL A 329 -5.81 -25.68 -3.55
C VAL A 329 -7.05 -25.64 -4.44
N ARG A 330 -8.19 -25.26 -3.86
CA ARG A 330 -9.43 -25.08 -4.62
C ARG A 330 -9.25 -24.10 -5.78
N GLN A 331 -8.64 -22.95 -5.56
CA GLN A 331 -8.40 -21.96 -6.63
C GLN A 331 -7.50 -22.51 -7.74
N VAL A 332 -6.46 -23.31 -7.38
CA VAL A 332 -5.59 -23.99 -8.36
C VAL A 332 -6.39 -25.00 -9.18
N LEU A 333 -7.25 -25.78 -8.55
CA LEU A 333 -8.09 -26.77 -9.24
C LEU A 333 -9.16 -26.11 -10.11
N GLU A 334 -9.81 -25.05 -9.65
CA GLU A 334 -10.76 -24.27 -10.46
C GLU A 334 -10.12 -23.71 -11.72
N MET A 335 -8.88 -23.23 -11.62
CA MET A 335 -8.12 -22.76 -12.79
C MET A 335 -7.81 -23.91 -13.74
N ALA A 336 -7.42 -25.07 -13.21
CA ALA A 336 -7.07 -26.26 -14.00
C ALA A 336 -8.27 -26.88 -14.74
N ILE A 337 -9.45 -26.86 -14.13
CA ILE A 337 -10.67 -27.51 -14.64
C ILE A 337 -11.47 -26.55 -15.53
N ASN A 338 -11.70 -25.34 -15.03
CA ASN A 338 -12.59 -24.36 -15.69
C ASN A 338 -11.86 -23.45 -16.69
N ASN A 339 -10.57 -23.66 -16.94
CA ASN A 339 -9.70 -22.78 -17.71
C ASN A 339 -9.87 -21.29 -17.32
N LYS A 340 -10.02 -21.06 -16.02
CA LYS A 340 -10.15 -19.71 -15.47
C LYS A 340 -8.89 -18.90 -15.80
N GLU A 341 -9.06 -17.67 -16.20
CA GLU A 341 -7.92 -16.79 -16.47
C GLU A 341 -7.05 -16.62 -15.21
N PRO A 342 -5.71 -16.52 -15.37
CA PRO A 342 -4.80 -16.24 -14.28
C PRO A 342 -5.11 -14.88 -13.64
N ASN A 343 -4.84 -14.77 -12.34
CA ASN A 343 -4.98 -13.48 -11.67
C ASN A 343 -4.06 -12.43 -12.28
N ASP A 344 -4.61 -11.27 -12.52
CA ASP A 344 -3.85 -10.14 -13.02
C ASP A 344 -2.97 -9.54 -11.90
N LYS A 345 -1.64 -9.67 -12.06
CA LYS A 345 -0.66 -9.12 -11.12
C LYS A 345 -0.48 -7.61 -11.28
N ASP A 346 -0.85 -7.06 -12.43
CA ASP A 346 -0.66 -5.65 -12.74
C ASP A 346 -1.86 -4.80 -12.32
N HIS A 347 -2.95 -5.45 -11.95
CA HIS A 347 -4.10 -4.80 -11.32
C HIS A 347 -3.70 -4.21 -9.96
N TYR A 348 -4.00 -2.92 -9.74
CA TYR A 348 -3.56 -2.21 -8.53
C TYR A 348 -4.28 -2.64 -7.23
N ALA A 349 -5.33 -3.42 -7.31
CA ALA A 349 -5.85 -4.15 -6.15
C ALA A 349 -4.83 -5.15 -5.58
N ASN A 350 -3.98 -5.71 -6.44
CA ASN A 350 -2.96 -6.71 -6.09
C ASN A 350 -1.58 -6.11 -5.82
N LYS A 351 -1.47 -4.78 -5.83
CA LYS A 351 -0.23 -4.05 -5.54
C LYS A 351 -0.39 -3.15 -4.33
N ARG A 352 0.72 -2.91 -3.63
CA ARG A 352 0.84 -1.96 -2.51
C ARG A 352 2.03 -1.06 -2.75
N VAL A 353 1.89 0.21 -2.41
CA VAL A 353 2.98 1.19 -2.46
C VAL A 353 3.58 1.32 -1.07
N ARG A 354 4.88 1.16 -0.98
CA ARG A 354 5.65 1.34 0.24
C ARG A 354 6.25 2.75 0.22
N LEU A 355 5.82 3.57 1.16
CA LEU A 355 6.32 4.93 1.35
C LEU A 355 7.61 4.95 2.16
N ALA A 356 8.22 6.13 2.27
CA ALA A 356 9.44 6.33 3.07
C ALA A 356 9.32 5.80 4.50
N GLY A 357 8.17 5.97 5.15
CA GLY A 357 7.91 5.45 6.50
C GLY A 357 8.01 3.94 6.59
N ASP A 358 7.43 3.22 5.63
CA ASP A 358 7.48 1.75 5.59
C ASP A 358 8.89 1.22 5.31
N LEU A 359 9.63 1.92 4.45
CA LEU A 359 11.01 1.57 4.13
C LEU A 359 11.94 1.79 5.34
N ILE A 360 11.74 2.88 6.08
CA ILE A 360 12.50 3.16 7.31
C ILE A 360 12.10 2.17 8.42
N GLU A 361 10.84 1.79 8.52
CA GLU A 361 10.36 0.78 9.47
C GLU A 361 11.11 -0.54 9.31
N ASP A 362 11.24 -1.06 8.08
CA ASP A 362 11.99 -2.30 7.82
C ASP A 362 13.47 -2.16 8.20
N LEU A 363 14.07 -1.03 7.86
CA LEU A 363 15.46 -0.75 8.18
C LEU A 363 15.68 -0.64 9.70
N PHE A 364 14.78 0.04 10.39
CA PHE A 364 14.81 0.18 11.85
C PHE A 364 14.68 -1.17 12.54
N ARG A 365 13.73 -2.01 12.12
CA ARG A 365 13.51 -3.37 12.65
C ARG A 365 14.80 -4.20 12.60
N VAL A 366 15.45 -4.26 11.44
CA VAL A 366 16.69 -5.04 11.27
C VAL A 366 17.85 -4.43 12.06
N SER A 367 17.90 -3.10 12.14
CA SER A 367 18.95 -2.39 12.89
C SER A 367 18.81 -2.57 14.39
N LEU A 368 17.57 -2.52 14.91
CA LEU A 368 17.27 -2.71 16.33
C LEU A 368 17.50 -4.17 16.76
N GLN A 369 17.13 -5.15 15.91
CA GLN A 369 17.45 -6.55 16.18
C GLN A 369 18.97 -6.80 16.27
N GLN A 370 19.75 -6.12 15.44
CA GLN A 370 21.20 -6.21 15.50
C GLN A 370 21.75 -5.55 16.78
N LEU A 371 21.23 -4.37 17.15
CA LEU A 371 21.58 -3.69 18.40
C LEU A 371 21.26 -4.57 19.61
N ALA A 372 20.08 -5.20 19.64
CA ALA A 372 19.65 -6.09 20.72
C ALA A 372 20.56 -7.32 20.86
N ARG A 373 20.98 -7.91 19.74
CA ARG A 373 21.96 -9.02 19.74
C ARG A 373 23.34 -8.57 20.22
N ASP A 374 23.79 -7.38 19.80
CA ASP A 374 25.05 -6.82 20.28
C ASP A 374 25.00 -6.51 21.77
N LEU A 375 23.89 -5.93 22.25
CA LEU A 375 23.68 -5.67 23.66
C LEU A 375 23.69 -6.98 24.48
N LYS A 376 23.00 -8.04 24.04
CA LYS A 376 23.07 -9.38 24.63
C LYS A 376 24.50 -9.84 24.79
N TYR A 377 25.27 -9.83 23.70
CA TYR A 377 26.67 -10.25 23.70
C TYR A 377 27.54 -9.42 24.65
N GLN A 378 27.36 -8.09 24.69
CA GLN A 378 28.15 -7.24 25.60
C GLN A 378 27.79 -7.47 27.08
N LEU A 379 26.51 -7.68 27.40
CA LEU A 379 26.07 -7.99 28.76
C LEU A 379 26.59 -9.34 29.21
N GLU A 380 26.53 -10.39 28.41
CA GLU A 380 27.12 -11.70 28.71
C GLU A 380 28.64 -11.60 28.94
N ARG A 381 29.33 -10.82 28.11
CA ARG A 381 30.77 -10.58 28.28
C ARG A 381 31.11 -9.80 29.56
N HIS A 382 30.27 -8.83 29.98
CA HIS A 382 30.44 -8.09 31.23
C HIS A 382 30.15 -8.98 32.44
N HIS A 383 29.11 -9.82 32.38
CA HIS A 383 28.78 -10.78 33.42
C HIS A 383 29.92 -11.79 33.63
N ASN A 384 30.42 -12.41 32.54
CA ASN A 384 31.53 -13.36 32.59
C ASN A 384 32.82 -12.77 33.13
N ARG A 385 32.97 -11.42 33.06
CA ARG A 385 34.10 -10.69 33.62
C ARG A 385 33.81 -10.14 35.00
N LYS A 386 32.70 -10.50 35.65
CA LYS A 386 32.25 -10.02 36.94
C LYS A 386 32.23 -8.48 37.07
N ARG A 387 31.78 -7.81 35.99
CA ARG A 387 31.60 -6.34 35.95
C ARG A 387 30.15 -5.98 36.20
N ASP A 388 29.89 -4.76 36.63
CA ASP A 388 28.54 -4.24 36.79
C ASP A 388 27.76 -4.29 35.48
N LEU A 389 26.53 -4.79 35.55
CA LEU A 389 25.62 -4.84 34.43
C LEU A 389 24.89 -3.50 34.33
N LYS A 390 25.48 -2.56 33.62
CA LYS A 390 24.85 -1.26 33.27
C LYS A 390 24.63 -1.17 31.79
N ILE A 391 23.37 -0.92 31.37
CA ILE A 391 23.00 -0.80 29.96
C ILE A 391 23.79 0.32 29.28
N THR A 392 23.87 1.47 29.93
CA THR A 392 24.60 2.65 29.41
C THR A 392 26.08 2.37 29.12
N SER A 393 26.71 1.42 29.78
CA SER A 393 28.11 1.05 29.54
C SER A 393 28.28 -0.05 28.49
N CYS A 394 27.27 -0.87 28.29
CA CYS A 394 27.28 -2.01 27.37
C CYS A 394 26.69 -1.67 26.00
N LEU A 395 25.78 -0.72 25.94
CA LEU A 395 25.08 -0.31 24.73
C LEU A 395 25.99 0.49 23.80
N ARG A 396 25.94 0.17 22.49
CA ARG A 396 26.66 0.90 21.45
C ARG A 396 25.68 1.56 20.48
N PRO A 397 25.32 2.83 20.67
CA PRO A 397 24.34 3.55 19.84
C PRO A 397 24.73 3.62 18.36
N ASP A 398 26.02 3.57 18.07
CA ASP A 398 26.54 3.62 16.71
C ASP A 398 26.11 2.43 15.84
N VAL A 399 25.79 1.28 16.44
CA VAL A 399 25.36 0.09 15.69
C VAL A 399 24.06 0.37 14.92
N LEU A 400 23.10 1.01 15.58
CA LEU A 400 21.84 1.39 14.95
C LEU A 400 22.04 2.57 13.99
N THR A 401 22.67 3.64 14.47
CA THR A 401 22.84 4.89 13.73
C THR A 401 23.62 4.67 12.43
N SER A 402 24.76 3.98 12.50
CA SER A 402 25.61 3.75 11.32
C SER A 402 24.91 2.91 10.25
N LYS A 403 24.11 1.92 10.65
CA LYS A 403 23.38 1.08 9.70
C LYS A 403 22.29 1.85 8.96
N VAL A 404 21.53 2.68 9.69
CA VAL A 404 20.52 3.55 9.11
C VAL A 404 21.17 4.58 8.16
N MET A 405 22.26 5.19 8.61
CA MET A 405 23.03 6.16 7.81
C MET A 405 23.60 5.54 6.54
N HIS A 406 24.19 4.34 6.64
CA HIS A 406 24.74 3.65 5.48
C HIS A 406 23.68 3.37 4.42
N ALA A 407 22.52 2.86 4.82
CA ALA A 407 21.44 2.56 3.89
C ALA A 407 20.94 3.82 3.18
N LEU A 408 20.73 4.91 3.90
CA LEU A 408 20.31 6.19 3.33
C LEU A 408 21.40 6.83 2.44
N ALA A 409 22.66 6.71 2.81
CA ALA A 409 23.77 7.27 2.03
C ALA A 409 24.05 6.51 0.73
N THR A 410 23.91 5.18 0.72
CA THR A 410 24.22 4.33 -0.44
C THR A 410 23.02 3.97 -1.29
N GLY A 411 21.80 3.99 -0.72
CA GLY A 411 20.60 3.51 -1.36
C GLY A 411 20.40 1.99 -1.31
N ASN A 412 21.31 1.26 -0.66
CA ASN A 412 21.21 -0.19 -0.47
C ASN A 412 20.32 -0.49 0.74
N TRP A 413 19.27 -1.27 0.51
CA TRP A 413 18.21 -1.50 1.48
C TRP A 413 18.07 -2.96 1.89
N VAL A 414 17.27 -3.20 2.92
CA VAL A 414 16.92 -4.55 3.38
C VAL A 414 16.32 -5.36 2.24
N GLY A 415 16.68 -6.65 2.16
CA GLY A 415 16.21 -7.57 1.12
C GLY A 415 16.96 -7.46 -0.22
N GLY A 416 18.17 -6.91 -0.24
CA GLY A 416 19.01 -6.81 -1.44
C GLY A 416 18.51 -5.79 -2.47
N ARG A 417 17.67 -4.85 -2.05
CA ARG A 417 17.15 -3.77 -2.89
C ARG A 417 18.21 -2.66 -3.00
N SER A 418 18.34 -2.08 -4.18
CA SER A 418 19.24 -0.96 -4.46
C SER A 418 18.49 0.22 -5.08
N GLY A 419 19.06 1.43 -4.97
CA GLY A 419 18.47 2.64 -5.54
C GLY A 419 17.21 3.12 -4.81
N VAL A 420 17.01 2.70 -3.56
CA VAL A 420 15.87 3.14 -2.73
C VAL A 420 16.04 4.59 -2.29
N SER A 421 17.25 4.96 -1.88
CA SER A 421 17.60 6.36 -1.60
C SER A 421 18.39 6.92 -2.78
N GLN A 422 17.95 8.06 -3.30
CA GLN A 422 18.56 8.76 -4.41
C GLN A 422 18.86 10.21 -4.02
N LEU A 423 19.88 10.82 -4.65
CA LEU A 423 20.11 12.25 -4.52
C LEU A 423 18.90 13.00 -5.08
N LEU A 424 18.40 13.97 -4.34
CA LEU A 424 17.27 14.78 -4.78
C LEU A 424 17.66 15.59 -6.02
N ASP A 425 16.84 15.50 -7.05
CA ASP A 425 17.03 16.26 -8.28
C ASP A 425 16.66 17.75 -8.05
N ARG A 426 17.65 18.61 -8.08
CA ARG A 426 17.53 20.07 -7.93
C ARG A 426 17.76 20.82 -9.23
N THR A 427 17.62 20.16 -10.37
CA THR A 427 17.77 20.81 -11.69
C THR A 427 16.75 21.93 -11.88
N SER A 428 15.52 21.70 -11.43
CA SER A 428 14.45 22.72 -11.39
C SER A 428 13.55 22.48 -10.19
N PHE A 429 12.69 23.44 -9.88
CA PHE A 429 11.68 23.28 -8.84
C PHE A 429 10.73 22.10 -9.13
N LEU A 430 10.28 21.95 -10.38
CA LEU A 430 9.42 20.84 -10.79
C LEU A 430 10.13 19.50 -10.80
N ALA A 431 11.41 19.46 -11.12
CA ALA A 431 12.21 18.24 -11.06
C ALA A 431 12.23 17.67 -9.62
N ALA A 432 12.46 18.53 -8.62
CA ALA A 432 12.42 18.14 -7.22
C ALA A 432 11.04 17.62 -6.79
N LEU A 433 9.98 18.33 -7.17
CA LEU A 433 8.60 17.94 -6.85
C LEU A 433 8.23 16.60 -7.49
N SER A 434 8.55 16.41 -8.76
CA SER A 434 8.30 15.15 -9.47
C SER A 434 9.11 13.99 -8.88
N HIS A 435 10.37 14.23 -8.48
CA HIS A 435 11.22 13.20 -7.88
C HIS A 435 10.64 12.64 -6.58
N MET A 436 10.06 13.50 -5.75
CA MET A 436 9.41 13.10 -4.49
C MET A 436 8.07 12.36 -4.69
N ARG A 437 7.45 12.47 -5.85
CA ARG A 437 6.19 11.81 -6.21
C ARG A 437 6.36 10.58 -7.10
N ARG A 438 7.58 10.09 -7.23
CA ARG A 438 7.92 8.96 -8.09
C ARG A 438 7.63 7.62 -7.40
N VAL A 439 7.12 6.67 -8.18
CA VAL A 439 6.87 5.29 -7.76
C VAL A 439 7.63 4.35 -8.68
N THR A 440 8.45 3.46 -8.13
CA THR A 440 9.25 2.51 -8.91
C THR A 440 8.80 1.08 -8.70
N SER A 441 8.84 0.29 -9.77
CA SER A 441 8.67 -1.16 -9.71
C SER A 441 10.01 -1.85 -9.38
N PRO A 442 10.03 -2.92 -8.54
CA PRO A 442 11.25 -3.64 -8.19
C PRO A 442 11.76 -4.59 -9.29
N LEU A 443 11.12 -4.61 -10.46
CA LEU A 443 11.45 -5.51 -11.55
C LEU A 443 12.81 -5.19 -12.18
N VAL A 444 13.49 -6.23 -12.66
CA VAL A 444 14.82 -6.11 -13.32
C VAL A 444 14.68 -5.36 -14.65
N ARG A 445 15.46 -4.30 -14.82
CA ARG A 445 15.37 -3.37 -15.98
C ARG A 445 15.76 -4.01 -17.30
N SER A 446 16.70 -4.97 -17.29
CA SER A 446 17.20 -5.64 -18.49
C SER A 446 16.21 -6.62 -19.13
N GLN A 447 15.16 -7.02 -18.42
CA GLN A 447 14.13 -7.91 -18.95
C GLN A 447 12.97 -7.10 -19.55
N PRO A 448 12.31 -7.60 -20.59
CA PRO A 448 11.29 -6.85 -21.30
C PRO A 448 10.05 -6.53 -20.44
N HIS A 449 9.52 -7.48 -19.67
CA HIS A 449 8.34 -7.31 -18.80
C HIS A 449 7.22 -6.50 -19.45
N PHE A 450 6.76 -6.90 -20.65
CA PHE A 450 5.78 -6.12 -21.43
C PHE A 450 4.51 -5.82 -20.65
N GLU A 451 3.90 -6.82 -20.00
CA GLU A 451 2.65 -6.68 -19.24
C GLU A 451 2.79 -5.67 -18.07
N ALA A 452 3.94 -5.68 -17.38
CA ALA A 452 4.18 -4.76 -16.27
C ALA A 452 4.48 -3.31 -16.71
N ARG A 453 4.84 -3.10 -17.99
CA ARG A 453 5.12 -1.77 -18.56
C ARG A 453 3.92 -1.12 -19.21
N ASP A 454 2.89 -1.91 -19.54
CA ASP A 454 1.67 -1.44 -20.15
C ASP A 454 0.88 -0.54 -19.18
N LEU A 455 0.12 0.39 -19.75
CA LEU A 455 -0.79 1.23 -19.01
C LEU A 455 -2.02 0.41 -18.58
N HIS A 456 -2.07 0.03 -17.30
CA HIS A 456 -3.19 -0.74 -16.76
C HIS A 456 -4.39 0.18 -16.48
N PRO A 457 -5.64 -0.24 -16.79
CA PRO A 457 -6.83 0.59 -16.51
C PRO A 457 -6.98 1.03 -15.06
N THR A 458 -6.55 0.23 -14.09
CA THR A 458 -6.61 0.58 -12.65
C THR A 458 -5.62 1.66 -12.22
N GLN A 459 -4.75 2.11 -13.13
CA GLN A 459 -3.92 3.29 -12.91
C GLN A 459 -4.71 4.61 -13.01
N TRP A 460 -5.91 4.57 -13.60
CA TRP A 460 -6.74 5.75 -13.78
C TRP A 460 -6.95 6.52 -12.47
N GLY A 461 -6.58 7.81 -12.49
CA GLY A 461 -6.66 8.68 -11.32
C GLY A 461 -5.68 8.39 -10.18
N ARG A 462 -4.81 7.37 -10.32
CA ARG A 462 -3.83 6.95 -9.32
C ARG A 462 -2.40 7.25 -9.74
N LEU A 463 -2.06 6.87 -10.96
CA LEU A 463 -0.75 7.11 -11.55
C LEU A 463 -0.90 7.82 -12.88
N CYS A 464 0.01 8.75 -13.16
CA CYS A 464 -0.02 9.51 -14.41
C CYS A 464 0.13 8.59 -15.62
N PRO A 465 -0.77 8.67 -16.63
CA PRO A 465 -0.68 7.84 -17.82
C PRO A 465 0.45 8.24 -18.76
N ASN A 466 0.97 9.47 -18.65
CA ASN A 466 1.91 10.05 -19.60
C ASN A 466 3.31 10.27 -19.01
N GLU A 467 3.43 10.54 -17.72
CA GLU A 467 4.71 10.85 -17.09
C GLU A 467 5.48 9.57 -16.76
N THR A 468 6.36 9.15 -17.64
CA THR A 468 7.27 8.01 -17.48
C THR A 468 8.57 8.28 -18.23
N PRO A 469 9.74 7.79 -17.76
CA PRO A 469 11.00 7.88 -18.49
C PRO A 469 10.95 7.08 -19.79
N GLU A 470 11.74 7.51 -20.76
CA GLU A 470 12.00 6.74 -22.00
C GLU A 470 13.06 5.66 -21.76
N GLY A 471 13.12 4.65 -22.64
CA GLY A 471 14.11 3.57 -22.60
C GLY A 471 13.81 2.47 -21.58
N GLN A 472 14.84 1.92 -20.91
CA GLN A 472 14.73 0.75 -20.03
C GLN A 472 13.79 0.93 -18.84
N ASN A 473 13.60 2.16 -18.38
CA ASN A 473 12.74 2.49 -17.24
C ASN A 473 11.28 2.76 -17.65
N CYS A 474 10.96 2.77 -18.94
CA CYS A 474 9.62 3.06 -19.42
C CYS A 474 8.59 2.10 -18.80
N GLY A 475 7.51 2.64 -18.24
CA GLY A 475 6.45 1.90 -17.58
C GLY A 475 6.80 1.30 -16.22
N LEU A 476 8.09 1.19 -15.84
CA LEU A 476 8.53 0.69 -14.53
C LEU A 476 8.74 1.81 -13.51
N VAL A 477 9.09 3.00 -13.98
CA VAL A 477 9.12 4.21 -13.18
C VAL A 477 7.89 5.03 -13.51
N LYS A 478 7.05 5.28 -12.52
CA LYS A 478 5.75 5.94 -12.65
C LYS A 478 5.70 7.16 -11.74
N ASN A 479 4.73 8.00 -11.94
CA ASN A 479 4.54 9.20 -11.13
C ASN A 479 3.10 9.24 -10.59
N ALA A 480 2.94 9.64 -9.34
CA ALA A 480 1.62 9.76 -8.70
C ALA A 480 0.77 10.83 -9.40
N ALA A 481 -0.52 10.56 -9.58
CA ALA A 481 -1.49 11.53 -10.04
C ALA A 481 -1.68 12.65 -9.00
N GLN A 482 -2.34 13.76 -9.37
CA GLN A 482 -2.36 14.98 -8.54
C GLN A 482 -2.97 14.76 -7.15
N MET A 483 -4.18 14.23 -7.07
CA MET A 483 -4.93 14.04 -5.84
C MET A 483 -4.96 12.58 -5.40
N VAL A 484 -3.80 11.97 -5.29
CA VAL A 484 -3.64 10.59 -4.80
C VAL A 484 -3.27 10.60 -3.34
N ASP A 485 -3.83 9.69 -2.59
CA ASP A 485 -3.41 9.36 -1.22
C ASP A 485 -3.06 7.88 -1.12
N ILE A 486 -2.26 7.54 -0.12
CA ILE A 486 -1.85 6.17 0.15
C ILE A 486 -2.42 5.77 1.52
N SER A 487 -3.16 4.67 1.56
CA SER A 487 -3.82 4.23 2.79
C SER A 487 -2.83 3.98 3.93
N GLU A 488 -3.19 4.41 5.13
CA GLU A 488 -2.55 3.99 6.37
C GLU A 488 -3.20 2.69 6.88
N ALA A 489 -2.50 1.96 7.74
CA ALA A 489 -3.08 0.78 8.39
C ALA A 489 -4.15 1.17 9.40
N VAL A 490 -5.27 0.47 9.36
CA VAL A 490 -6.35 0.59 10.35
C VAL A 490 -6.44 -0.71 11.12
N SER A 491 -6.75 -0.65 12.42
CA SER A 491 -6.86 -1.84 13.26
C SER A 491 -7.94 -2.78 12.72
N GLU A 492 -7.56 -4.04 12.52
CA GLU A 492 -8.50 -5.09 12.11
C GLU A 492 -9.55 -5.36 13.19
N GLU A 493 -9.18 -5.21 14.46
CA GLU A 493 -10.07 -5.47 15.61
C GLU A 493 -11.24 -4.52 15.64
N GLU A 494 -11.00 -3.22 15.37
CA GLU A 494 -12.07 -2.22 15.25
C GLU A 494 -13.07 -2.60 14.17
N VAL A 495 -12.57 -3.05 13.01
CA VAL A 495 -13.43 -3.46 11.89
C VAL A 495 -14.14 -4.77 12.18
N LYS A 496 -13.46 -5.75 12.79
CA LYS A 496 -14.06 -7.02 13.21
C LYS A 496 -15.18 -6.83 14.25
N ALA A 497 -14.99 -5.91 15.19
CA ALA A 497 -16.05 -5.55 16.17
C ALA A 497 -17.29 -4.98 15.48
N LEU A 498 -17.11 -4.09 14.51
CA LEU A 498 -18.22 -3.53 13.72
C LEU A 498 -18.93 -4.57 12.85
N LEU A 499 -18.20 -5.56 12.34
CA LEU A 499 -18.78 -6.66 11.57
C LEU A 499 -19.58 -7.61 12.46
N ALA A 500 -19.14 -7.85 13.69
CA ALA A 500 -19.92 -8.62 14.66
C ALA A 500 -21.25 -7.92 15.04
N GLU A 501 -21.25 -6.59 15.14
CA GLU A 501 -22.50 -5.82 15.31
C GLU A 501 -23.45 -5.90 14.09
N ALA A 502 -22.91 -6.21 12.90
CA ALA A 502 -23.65 -6.26 11.64
C ALA A 502 -24.13 -7.67 11.26
N ASP A 503 -24.35 -8.56 12.23
CA ASP A 503 -24.84 -9.94 12.06
C ASP A 503 -23.95 -10.82 11.17
N VAL A 504 -22.62 -10.60 11.16
CA VAL A 504 -21.68 -11.51 10.53
C VAL A 504 -21.43 -12.69 11.46
N ASP A 505 -21.78 -13.91 11.03
CA ASP A 505 -21.52 -15.13 11.80
C ASP A 505 -20.04 -15.50 11.71
N PRO A 506 -19.29 -15.47 12.82
CA PRO A 506 -17.87 -15.81 12.80
C PRO A 506 -17.61 -17.31 12.63
N ASN A 507 -18.64 -18.15 12.63
CA ASN A 507 -18.51 -19.60 12.54
C ASN A 507 -18.82 -20.09 11.12
N PRO A 508 -17.82 -20.38 10.28
CA PRO A 508 -18.04 -20.67 8.85
C PRO A 508 -18.53 -22.10 8.55
N VAL A 509 -19.28 -22.72 9.42
CA VAL A 509 -19.77 -24.11 9.28
C VAL A 509 -21.04 -24.20 8.44
N GLY A 510 -21.11 -23.52 7.32
CA GLY A 510 -22.30 -23.60 6.47
C GLY A 510 -22.05 -22.92 5.13
N TRP A 511 -21.17 -23.44 4.34
CA TRP A 511 -20.65 -22.84 3.11
C TRP A 511 -21.68 -22.62 1.97
N ALA A 512 -22.95 -23.00 2.15
CA ALA A 512 -23.86 -23.17 1.02
C ALA A 512 -24.64 -21.91 0.62
N GLU A 513 -24.99 -21.00 1.51
CA GLU A 513 -26.00 -19.98 1.22
C GLU A 513 -25.59 -18.50 1.44
N GLY A 514 -24.52 -18.21 2.19
CA GLY A 514 -24.09 -16.84 2.49
C GLY A 514 -22.91 -16.34 1.66
N ALA A 515 -22.62 -15.04 1.76
CA ALA A 515 -21.38 -14.47 1.26
C ALA A 515 -20.30 -14.52 2.34
N ARG A 516 -19.08 -14.91 1.95
CA ARG A 516 -17.92 -14.98 2.85
C ARG A 516 -17.35 -13.60 3.03
N VAL A 517 -17.14 -13.18 4.26
CA VAL A 517 -16.54 -11.89 4.62
C VAL A 517 -15.05 -12.09 4.89
N HIS A 518 -14.23 -11.40 4.11
CA HIS A 518 -12.78 -11.43 4.23
C HIS A 518 -12.28 -10.09 4.76
N VAL A 519 -11.37 -10.14 5.74
CA VAL A 519 -10.65 -8.97 6.24
C VAL A 519 -9.16 -9.19 5.94
N ASN A 520 -8.55 -8.35 5.12
CA ASN A 520 -7.16 -8.44 4.65
C ASN A 520 -6.77 -9.83 4.11
N GLY A 521 -7.73 -10.53 3.48
CA GLY A 521 -7.52 -11.87 2.91
C GLY A 521 -7.82 -13.05 3.85
N ASP A 522 -8.01 -12.81 5.15
CA ASP A 522 -8.47 -13.83 6.09
C ASP A 522 -9.99 -13.91 6.09
N ILE A 523 -10.56 -15.12 6.24
CA ILE A 523 -12.01 -15.30 6.36
C ILE A 523 -12.42 -14.99 7.81
N PHE A 524 -13.23 -13.96 7.95
CA PHE A 524 -13.80 -13.59 9.25
C PHE A 524 -15.10 -14.32 9.56
N GLY A 525 -16.00 -14.46 8.57
CA GLY A 525 -17.28 -15.07 8.78
C GLY A 525 -18.16 -15.10 7.52
N LEU A 526 -19.44 -15.38 7.72
CA LEU A 526 -20.47 -15.43 6.68
C LEU A 526 -21.57 -14.39 6.95
N HIS A 527 -22.11 -13.82 5.88
CA HIS A 527 -23.27 -12.95 5.96
C HIS A 527 -24.32 -13.31 4.89
N MET A 528 -25.58 -13.43 5.29
CA MET A 528 -26.67 -13.90 4.41
C MET A 528 -27.11 -12.86 3.38
N ASN A 529 -26.98 -11.57 3.70
CA ASN A 529 -27.39 -10.48 2.79
C ASN A 529 -26.22 -9.53 2.50
N PRO A 530 -25.39 -9.84 1.47
CA PRO A 530 -24.17 -9.10 1.18
C PRO A 530 -24.42 -7.62 0.83
N HIS A 531 -25.51 -7.32 0.12
CA HIS A 531 -25.83 -5.94 -0.24
C HIS A 531 -26.14 -5.07 0.97
N LYS A 532 -26.92 -5.61 1.92
CA LYS A 532 -27.26 -4.91 3.17
C LYS A 532 -26.00 -4.62 4.00
N LEU A 533 -25.07 -5.59 4.07
CA LEU A 533 -23.81 -5.40 4.78
C LEU A 533 -22.95 -4.30 4.15
N VAL A 534 -22.77 -4.34 2.83
CA VAL A 534 -21.97 -3.34 2.10
C VAL A 534 -22.56 -1.93 2.26
N GLU A 535 -23.89 -1.80 2.14
CA GLU A 535 -24.56 -0.52 2.30
C GLU A 535 -24.44 0.01 3.74
N HIS A 536 -24.63 -0.86 4.73
CA HIS A 536 -24.46 -0.52 6.14
C HIS A 536 -23.02 -0.05 6.44
N PHE A 537 -22.02 -0.75 5.90
CA PHE A 537 -20.62 -0.41 6.06
C PHE A 537 -20.29 0.95 5.42
N LYS A 538 -20.74 1.19 4.18
CA LYS A 538 -20.54 2.47 3.48
C LYS A 538 -21.19 3.64 4.22
N ARG A 539 -22.39 3.46 4.78
CA ARG A 539 -23.02 4.50 5.62
C ARG A 539 -22.21 4.82 6.86
N ARG A 540 -21.66 3.81 7.55
CA ARG A 540 -20.82 4.03 8.72
C ARG A 540 -19.51 4.74 8.38
N ARG A 541 -18.92 4.44 7.23
CA ARG A 541 -17.75 5.15 6.72
C ARG A 541 -18.06 6.62 6.43
N ARG A 542 -19.16 6.89 5.74
CA ARG A 542 -19.62 8.26 5.43
C ARG A 542 -20.00 9.08 6.67
N SER A 543 -20.39 8.43 7.75
CA SER A 543 -20.68 9.09 9.05
C SER A 543 -19.44 9.25 9.95
N GLY A 544 -18.23 8.93 9.47
CA GLY A 544 -17.00 9.05 10.22
C GLY A 544 -16.79 8.00 11.33
N ARG A 545 -17.66 6.98 11.44
CA ARG A 545 -17.50 5.88 12.41
C ARG A 545 -16.47 4.84 11.99
N ILE A 546 -16.19 4.77 10.72
CA ILE A 546 -15.12 3.96 10.14
C ILE A 546 -14.17 4.92 9.44
N ARG A 547 -12.87 4.67 9.52
CA ARG A 547 -11.90 5.50 8.82
C ARG A 547 -12.15 5.50 7.31
N PRO A 548 -12.00 6.64 6.63
CA PRO A 548 -12.32 6.77 5.20
C PRO A 548 -11.45 5.91 4.29
N GLU A 549 -10.29 5.44 4.79
CA GLU A 549 -9.33 4.63 4.03
C GLU A 549 -9.72 3.16 3.94
N VAL A 550 -10.67 2.68 4.77
CA VAL A 550 -11.10 1.27 4.76
C VAL A 550 -12.01 1.05 3.56
N SER A 551 -11.65 0.09 2.70
CA SER A 551 -12.43 -0.25 1.51
C SER A 551 -13.28 -1.50 1.70
N ILE A 552 -14.38 -1.57 0.96
CA ILE A 552 -15.27 -2.73 0.91
C ILE A 552 -15.69 -3.02 -0.53
N ARG A 553 -15.54 -4.29 -0.94
CA ARG A 553 -15.97 -4.79 -2.25
C ARG A 553 -16.84 -6.03 -2.10
N HIS A 554 -17.88 -6.16 -2.91
CA HIS A 554 -18.71 -7.34 -3.03
C HIS A 554 -18.49 -8.04 -4.37
N ASP A 555 -17.86 -9.20 -4.35
CA ASP A 555 -17.77 -10.09 -5.51
C ASP A 555 -19.00 -10.99 -5.59
N ALA A 556 -19.99 -10.55 -6.35
CA ALA A 556 -21.24 -11.27 -6.50
C ALA A 556 -21.07 -12.63 -7.22
N VAL A 557 -20.03 -12.79 -8.05
CA VAL A 557 -19.77 -14.02 -8.79
C VAL A 557 -19.28 -15.13 -7.86
N ASN A 558 -18.33 -14.79 -7.00
CA ASN A 558 -17.72 -15.74 -6.07
C ASN A 558 -18.44 -15.75 -4.70
N ARG A 559 -19.42 -14.89 -4.47
CA ARG A 559 -20.09 -14.66 -3.18
C ARG A 559 -19.12 -14.31 -2.07
N ASP A 560 -18.19 -13.41 -2.36
CA ASP A 560 -17.18 -12.94 -1.43
C ASP A 560 -17.32 -11.44 -1.17
N ILE A 561 -17.13 -11.02 0.08
CA ILE A 561 -17.00 -9.62 0.47
C ILE A 561 -15.57 -9.44 0.95
N PHE A 562 -14.85 -8.49 0.34
CA PHE A 562 -13.48 -8.15 0.71
C PHE A 562 -13.45 -6.81 1.42
N ILE A 563 -12.86 -6.78 2.60
CA ILE A 563 -12.62 -5.57 3.38
C ILE A 563 -11.11 -5.44 3.55
N ASN A 564 -10.57 -4.31 3.11
CA ASN A 564 -9.14 -4.03 3.23
C ASN A 564 -8.91 -2.88 4.21
N THR A 565 -8.10 -3.14 5.22
CA THR A 565 -7.66 -2.18 6.24
C THR A 565 -6.16 -1.94 6.18
N ASP A 566 -5.45 -2.65 5.29
CA ASP A 566 -4.01 -2.63 5.17
C ASP A 566 -3.47 -1.32 4.56
N LYS A 567 -2.22 -1.02 4.87
CA LYS A 567 -1.49 0.13 4.35
C LYS A 567 -1.03 -0.07 2.90
N GLY A 568 -0.78 1.02 2.20
CA GLY A 568 -0.13 1.00 0.88
C GLY A 568 -1.06 0.87 -0.31
N ARG A 569 -2.37 0.95 -0.11
CA ARG A 569 -3.33 1.01 -1.22
C ARG A 569 -3.35 2.42 -1.81
N ILE A 570 -3.34 2.52 -3.13
CA ILE A 570 -3.44 3.80 -3.81
C ILE A 570 -4.91 4.20 -3.87
N LEU A 571 -5.25 5.31 -3.23
CA LEU A 571 -6.60 5.85 -3.13
C LEU A 571 -6.75 7.06 -4.05
N ARG A 572 -7.91 7.18 -4.68
CA ARG A 572 -8.30 8.39 -5.41
C ARG A 572 -9.61 8.96 -4.89
N PRO A 573 -9.79 10.29 -4.88
CA PRO A 573 -11.00 10.91 -4.36
C PRO A 573 -12.10 10.94 -5.42
N LEU A 574 -13.31 10.58 -5.04
CA LEU A 574 -14.51 10.68 -5.87
C LEU A 574 -15.62 11.39 -5.10
N LEU A 575 -16.42 12.19 -5.81
CA LEU A 575 -17.63 12.79 -5.25
C LEU A 575 -18.74 11.76 -5.15
N VAL A 576 -19.42 11.74 -4.03
CA VAL A 576 -20.50 10.80 -3.74
C VAL A 576 -21.83 11.29 -4.33
N LEU A 577 -22.58 10.36 -4.91
CA LEU A 577 -23.93 10.57 -5.35
C LEU A 577 -24.91 9.82 -4.44
N ASP A 578 -25.97 10.49 -4.05
CA ASP A 578 -27.09 9.87 -3.36
C ASP A 578 -28.32 9.87 -4.27
N GLY A 579 -28.80 8.66 -4.60
CA GLY A 579 -29.91 8.49 -5.53
C GLY A 579 -29.69 9.16 -6.90
N GLY A 580 -28.40 9.30 -7.33
CA GLY A 580 -27.98 9.98 -8.56
C GLY A 580 -27.84 11.52 -8.43
N SER A 581 -28.07 12.12 -7.27
CA SER A 581 -27.82 13.54 -6.98
C SER A 581 -26.47 13.72 -6.31
N MET A 582 -25.74 14.80 -6.64
CA MET A 582 -24.50 15.13 -5.91
C MET A 582 -24.81 15.51 -4.47
N VAL A 583 -24.08 14.92 -3.54
CA VAL A 583 -24.09 15.31 -2.12
C VAL A 583 -23.42 16.68 -1.94
N LEU A 584 -22.45 17.01 -2.80
CA LEU A 584 -21.77 18.31 -2.79
C LEU A 584 -22.76 19.43 -3.12
N SER A 585 -23.15 20.21 -2.11
CA SER A 585 -24.03 21.39 -2.23
C SER A 585 -23.24 22.69 -2.48
N LYS A 586 -23.98 23.75 -2.80
CA LYS A 586 -23.38 25.08 -2.94
C LYS A 586 -22.77 25.59 -1.63
N GLU A 587 -23.36 25.24 -0.49
CA GLU A 587 -22.87 25.60 0.85
C GLU A 587 -21.46 25.07 1.11
N TYR A 588 -21.19 23.81 0.74
CA TYR A 588 -19.82 23.26 0.81
C TYR A 588 -18.85 23.99 -0.09
N LEU A 589 -19.26 24.38 -1.30
CA LEU A 589 -18.40 25.14 -2.23
C LEU A 589 -18.09 26.54 -1.70
N ASP A 590 -19.06 27.22 -1.11
CA ASP A 590 -18.85 28.53 -0.50
C ASP A 590 -17.97 28.39 0.74
N GLY A 591 -18.20 27.39 1.60
CA GLY A 591 -17.34 27.09 2.76
C GLY A 591 -15.87 26.77 2.38
N LEU A 592 -15.64 26.06 1.26
CA LEU A 592 -14.30 25.84 0.73
C LEU A 592 -13.63 27.15 0.23
N ARG A 593 -14.39 28.04 -0.40
CA ARG A 593 -13.89 29.35 -0.84
C ARG A 593 -13.52 30.24 0.33
N ASP A 594 -14.36 30.25 1.36
CA ASP A 594 -14.16 31.03 2.58
C ASP A 594 -13.19 30.37 3.55
N ARG A 595 -12.70 29.14 3.22
CA ARG A 595 -11.81 28.32 4.06
C ARG A 595 -12.38 27.96 5.42
N SER A 596 -13.69 28.05 5.61
CA SER A 596 -14.39 27.57 6.81
C SER A 596 -14.48 26.04 6.83
N ILE A 597 -14.46 25.42 5.65
CA ILE A 597 -14.47 23.96 5.45
C ILE A 597 -13.18 23.55 4.73
N SER A 598 -12.55 22.47 5.20
CA SER A 598 -11.40 21.87 4.56
C SER A 598 -11.78 20.68 3.69
N PHE A 599 -10.89 20.23 2.79
CA PHE A 599 -11.10 18.99 2.02
C PHE A 599 -11.28 17.76 2.93
N LYS A 600 -10.60 17.75 4.08
CA LYS A 600 -10.72 16.67 5.06
C LYS A 600 -12.11 16.62 5.69
N ASP A 601 -12.75 17.75 5.88
CA ASP A 601 -14.12 17.81 6.42
C ASP A 601 -15.12 17.24 5.41
N LEU A 602 -14.92 17.50 4.10
CA LEU A 602 -15.73 16.86 3.05
C LEU A 602 -15.63 15.33 3.05
N VAL A 603 -14.44 14.82 3.35
CA VAL A 603 -14.22 13.37 3.47
C VAL A 603 -14.92 12.82 4.73
N ASN A 604 -14.80 13.51 5.86
CA ASN A 604 -15.41 13.09 7.12
C ASN A 604 -16.95 13.14 7.08
N GLU A 605 -17.51 14.04 6.29
CA GLU A 605 -18.97 14.17 6.10
C GLU A 605 -19.52 13.30 4.96
N GLY A 606 -18.65 12.52 4.30
CA GLY A 606 -19.05 11.59 3.25
C GLY A 606 -19.45 12.25 1.93
N VAL A 607 -19.07 13.49 1.71
CA VAL A 607 -19.22 14.20 0.42
C VAL A 607 -18.23 13.69 -0.61
N VAL A 608 -17.01 13.40 -0.14
CA VAL A 608 -15.93 12.81 -0.90
C VAL A 608 -15.55 11.47 -0.29
N GLU A 609 -15.36 10.44 -1.09
CA GLU A 609 -14.83 9.14 -0.65
C GLU A 609 -13.46 8.88 -1.28
N TRP A 610 -12.56 8.32 -0.46
CA TRP A 610 -11.32 7.73 -0.92
C TRP A 610 -11.58 6.30 -1.40
N VAL A 611 -11.29 6.04 -2.67
CA VAL A 611 -11.59 4.77 -3.32
C VAL A 611 -10.33 4.10 -3.81
N ASP A 612 -10.11 2.84 -3.40
CA ASP A 612 -9.04 2.00 -3.93
C ASP A 612 -9.43 1.31 -5.25
N ALA A 613 -8.48 0.65 -5.89
CA ALA A 613 -8.70 -0.02 -7.17
C ALA A 613 -9.65 -1.22 -7.07
N GLU A 614 -9.76 -1.83 -5.89
CA GLU A 614 -10.63 -2.99 -5.69
C GLU A 614 -12.09 -2.57 -5.51
N GLU A 615 -12.35 -1.58 -4.68
CA GLU A 615 -13.70 -1.05 -4.47
C GLU A 615 -14.25 -0.39 -5.74
N GLU A 616 -13.39 0.26 -6.52
CA GLU A 616 -13.79 0.95 -7.75
C GLU A 616 -14.43 0.02 -8.78
N GLU A 617 -14.11 -1.27 -8.78
CA GLU A 617 -14.73 -2.23 -9.70
C GLU A 617 -16.24 -2.41 -9.47
N ASP A 618 -16.74 -2.10 -8.28
CA ASP A 618 -18.17 -2.14 -7.93
C ASP A 618 -18.87 -0.79 -8.11
N LEU A 619 -18.15 0.25 -8.51
CA LEU A 619 -18.69 1.59 -8.67
C LEU A 619 -19.01 1.90 -10.13
N LEU A 620 -20.00 2.73 -10.32
CA LEU A 620 -20.30 3.35 -11.60
C LEU A 620 -20.00 4.85 -11.46
N VAL A 621 -18.90 5.29 -12.11
CA VAL A 621 -18.37 6.65 -11.99
C VAL A 621 -18.75 7.45 -13.22
N ALA A 622 -19.40 8.60 -13.04
CA ALA A 622 -19.67 9.55 -14.12
C ALA A 622 -18.40 10.37 -14.44
N PRO A 623 -18.04 10.57 -15.71
CA PRO A 623 -16.82 11.29 -16.08
C PRO A 623 -16.83 12.77 -15.68
N ARG A 624 -17.99 13.38 -15.66
CA ARG A 624 -18.16 14.81 -15.35
C ARG A 624 -19.51 15.06 -14.66
N PRO A 625 -19.61 16.11 -13.82
CA PRO A 625 -20.88 16.51 -13.23
C PRO A 625 -22.00 16.82 -14.27
N PHE A 626 -21.61 17.28 -15.45
CA PHE A 626 -22.57 17.56 -16.54
C PHE A 626 -23.16 16.31 -17.19
N ASP A 627 -22.52 15.17 -17.04
CA ASP A 627 -23.01 13.89 -17.56
C ASP A 627 -24.09 13.29 -16.65
N LEU A 628 -24.32 13.91 -15.50
CA LEU A 628 -25.41 13.53 -14.59
C LEU A 628 -26.74 14.11 -15.09
N PRO A 629 -27.78 13.28 -15.24
CA PRO A 629 -29.11 13.73 -15.72
C PRO A 629 -29.73 14.87 -14.90
N GLN A 630 -29.29 15.06 -13.67
CA GLN A 630 -29.86 15.99 -12.70
C GLN A 630 -29.19 17.36 -12.66
N THR A 631 -28.00 17.51 -13.21
CA THR A 631 -27.25 18.78 -13.20
C THR A 631 -27.68 19.73 -14.31
N SER A 632 -28.44 19.25 -15.30
CA SER A 632 -28.99 20.09 -16.37
C SER A 632 -30.45 20.46 -16.04
N PRO A 633 -30.79 21.73 -15.93
CA PRO A 633 -32.16 22.16 -15.76
C PRO A 633 -33.08 21.72 -16.91
N LYS A 634 -32.52 21.31 -18.04
CA LYS A 634 -33.25 20.85 -19.24
C LYS A 634 -33.50 19.34 -19.23
N HIS A 635 -32.80 18.57 -18.40
CA HIS A 635 -32.95 17.11 -18.35
C HIS A 635 -33.48 16.72 -16.99
N GLY A 636 -34.72 16.38 -16.90
CA GLY A 636 -35.39 15.94 -15.65
C GLY A 636 -34.79 14.60 -15.14
N ARG A 637 -35.31 14.13 -14.00
CA ARG A 637 -34.90 12.82 -13.42
C ARG A 637 -35.50 11.67 -14.23
N PRO A 638 -34.71 10.68 -14.67
CA PRO A 638 -35.30 9.46 -15.21
C PRO A 638 -36.12 8.74 -14.13
N ILE A 639 -37.42 8.55 -14.33
CA ILE A 639 -38.32 7.81 -13.44
C ILE A 639 -38.17 6.31 -13.66
N ASN A 640 -38.11 5.93 -14.93
CA ASN A 640 -37.84 4.58 -15.37
C ASN A 640 -36.62 4.58 -16.29
N PRO A 641 -35.69 3.70 -16.03
CA PRO A 641 -34.57 3.53 -16.94
C PRO A 641 -35.06 3.08 -18.31
N ALA A 642 -34.32 3.48 -19.30
CA ALA A 642 -34.67 3.23 -20.69
C ALA A 642 -35.15 1.80 -20.96
N LYS A 643 -36.42 1.67 -21.32
CA LYS A 643 -36.92 0.44 -21.90
C LYS A 643 -36.42 0.33 -23.32
N VAL A 644 -35.72 -0.77 -23.63
CA VAL A 644 -35.26 -1.06 -24.97
C VAL A 644 -36.36 -1.82 -25.69
N GLU A 645 -37.05 -1.15 -26.61
CA GLU A 645 -37.94 -1.81 -27.54
C GLU A 645 -37.20 -2.14 -28.85
N TRP A 646 -37.16 -3.41 -29.18
CA TRP A 646 -36.57 -3.87 -30.45
C TRP A 646 -37.54 -3.63 -31.59
N LEU A 647 -37.12 -2.88 -32.59
CA LEU A 647 -37.88 -2.75 -33.84
C LEU A 647 -37.59 -3.96 -34.74
N ASN A 648 -38.55 -4.84 -34.85
CA ASN A 648 -38.59 -5.85 -35.89
C ASN A 648 -38.82 -5.14 -37.24
N MET A 649 -37.78 -5.02 -38.02
CA MET A 649 -37.86 -4.58 -39.40
C MET A 649 -37.63 -5.78 -40.30
N GLY A 650 -38.69 -6.43 -40.77
CA GLY A 650 -38.69 -7.35 -41.90
C GLY A 650 -37.60 -8.42 -41.94
N GLN A 651 -37.53 -9.18 -43.02
CA GLN A 651 -36.57 -10.28 -43.22
C GLN A 651 -35.08 -9.91 -43.28
N GLU A 652 -34.72 -8.65 -43.14
CA GLU A 652 -33.31 -8.16 -43.28
C GLU A 652 -32.56 -7.89 -41.96
N GLY A 653 -33.07 -8.29 -40.79
CA GLY A 653 -32.38 -8.16 -39.52
C GLY A 653 -32.57 -6.80 -38.83
N ILE A 654 -32.33 -6.78 -37.52
CA ILE A 654 -32.51 -5.63 -36.62
C ILE A 654 -31.36 -4.64 -36.86
N SER A 655 -31.65 -3.47 -37.46
CA SER A 655 -30.62 -2.45 -37.70
C SER A 655 -30.59 -1.31 -36.68
N LYS A 656 -31.62 -1.14 -35.90
CA LYS A 656 -31.76 -0.05 -34.90
C LYS A 656 -32.55 -0.50 -33.69
N ALA A 657 -32.19 0.03 -32.53
CA ALA A 657 -32.96 -0.10 -31.25
C ALA A 657 -33.59 1.25 -30.93
N LYS A 658 -34.85 1.23 -30.49
CA LYS A 658 -35.51 2.40 -29.85
C LYS A 658 -35.33 2.30 -28.36
N LEU A 659 -34.74 3.33 -27.79
CA LEU A 659 -34.64 3.56 -26.34
C LEU A 659 -35.76 4.56 -25.96
N SER A 660 -36.66 4.20 -25.04
CA SER A 660 -37.58 5.13 -24.43
C SER A 660 -37.19 5.33 -22.94
N ALA A 661 -37.01 6.59 -22.57
CA ALA A 661 -36.78 6.97 -21.19
C ALA A 661 -37.89 7.91 -20.72
N GLU A 662 -38.43 7.65 -19.53
CA GLU A 662 -39.35 8.58 -18.86
C GLU A 662 -38.50 9.48 -17.95
N ILE A 663 -38.62 10.79 -18.15
CA ILE A 663 -37.84 11.82 -17.47
C ILE A 663 -38.79 12.75 -16.70
N ILE A 664 -38.61 12.94 -15.37
CA ILE A 664 -39.33 13.97 -14.60
C ILE A 664 -38.60 15.30 -14.83
N MET A 665 -39.31 16.25 -15.41
CA MET A 665 -38.80 17.62 -15.57
C MET A 665 -38.82 18.37 -14.22
N PRO A 666 -38.03 19.44 -14.08
CA PRO A 666 -38.00 20.24 -12.85
C PRO A 666 -39.32 20.83 -12.44
N ASN A 667 -40.26 20.99 -13.41
CA ASN A 667 -41.67 21.42 -13.19
C ASN A 667 -42.63 20.29 -12.78
N GLY A 668 -42.14 19.05 -12.64
CA GLY A 668 -42.95 17.88 -12.28
C GLY A 668 -43.60 17.17 -13.46
N GLU A 669 -43.49 17.65 -14.69
CA GLU A 669 -43.98 16.96 -15.88
C GLU A 669 -43.10 15.75 -16.22
N VAL A 670 -43.78 14.69 -16.70
CA VAL A 670 -43.12 13.46 -17.16
C VAL A 670 -42.96 13.50 -18.67
N LEU A 671 -41.75 13.56 -19.15
CA LEU A 671 -41.43 13.56 -20.58
C LEU A 671 -40.96 12.17 -21.01
N GLN A 672 -41.54 11.64 -22.08
CA GLN A 672 -41.04 10.42 -22.72
C GLN A 672 -40.15 10.79 -23.89
N GLU A 673 -38.85 10.54 -23.79
CA GLU A 673 -37.91 10.70 -24.90
C GLU A 673 -37.61 9.35 -25.57
N LYS A 674 -37.63 9.34 -26.90
CA LYS A 674 -37.36 8.17 -27.72
C LYS A 674 -36.09 8.41 -28.54
N PHE A 675 -35.10 7.60 -28.38
CA PHE A 675 -33.83 7.67 -29.10
C PHE A 675 -33.70 6.47 -30.06
N SER A 676 -33.16 6.72 -31.22
CA SER A 676 -32.86 5.67 -32.20
C SER A 676 -31.34 5.53 -32.38
N ILE A 677 -30.79 4.37 -32.01
CA ILE A 677 -29.34 4.12 -31.98
C ILE A 677 -28.96 3.00 -32.96
N PRO A 678 -27.88 3.15 -33.80
CA PRO A 678 -27.41 2.10 -34.67
C PRO A 678 -26.87 0.89 -33.88
N LEU A 679 -27.29 -0.31 -34.32
CA LEU A 679 -26.99 -1.55 -33.55
C LEU A 679 -25.50 -1.90 -33.46
N ASN A 680 -24.73 -1.54 -34.46
CA ASN A 680 -23.31 -1.95 -34.55
C ASN A 680 -22.38 -1.33 -33.49
N TYR A 681 -22.84 -0.24 -32.85
CA TYR A 681 -22.03 0.50 -31.89
C TYR A 681 -22.29 0.12 -30.41
N TYR A 682 -23.42 -0.53 -30.12
CA TYR A 682 -23.86 -0.76 -28.73
C TYR A 682 -24.16 -2.22 -28.37
N GLN A 683 -23.94 -3.17 -29.25
CA GLN A 683 -24.30 -4.57 -28.98
C GLN A 683 -23.51 -5.14 -27.79
N GLU A 684 -22.23 -4.86 -27.67
CA GLU A 684 -21.41 -5.29 -26.51
C GLU A 684 -21.79 -4.55 -25.21
N GLU A 685 -22.07 -3.27 -25.30
CA GLU A 685 -22.48 -2.43 -24.16
C GLU A 685 -23.88 -2.84 -23.66
N LEU A 686 -24.82 -3.08 -24.58
CA LEU A 686 -26.15 -3.56 -24.28
C LEU A 686 -26.15 -4.97 -23.68
N ASP A 687 -25.24 -5.85 -24.12
CA ASP A 687 -25.08 -7.17 -23.53
C ASP A 687 -24.43 -7.12 -22.14
N LYS A 688 -23.50 -6.21 -21.91
CA LYS A 688 -22.97 -5.91 -20.59
C LYS A 688 -24.05 -5.35 -19.67
N LEU A 689 -24.87 -4.42 -20.16
CA LEU A 689 -26.01 -3.84 -19.45
C LEU A 689 -27.06 -4.91 -19.11
N ARG A 690 -27.43 -5.77 -20.06
CA ARG A 690 -28.37 -6.89 -19.84
C ARG A 690 -27.85 -7.92 -18.84
N ARG A 691 -26.55 -8.21 -18.84
CA ARG A 691 -25.94 -9.09 -17.85
C ARG A 691 -25.98 -8.47 -16.44
N LYS A 692 -25.81 -7.16 -16.34
CA LYS A 692 -25.97 -6.41 -15.07
C LYS A 692 -27.45 -6.29 -14.65
N GLU A 693 -28.37 -5.98 -15.55
CA GLU A 693 -29.82 -5.97 -15.27
C GLU A 693 -30.34 -7.32 -14.76
N LYS A 694 -29.91 -8.44 -15.37
CA LYS A 694 -30.29 -9.78 -14.91
C LYS A 694 -29.73 -10.09 -13.52
N LYS A 695 -28.60 -9.44 -13.12
CA LYS A 695 -27.99 -9.67 -11.80
C LYS A 695 -28.55 -8.77 -10.70
N THR A 696 -28.99 -7.57 -11.00
CA THR A 696 -29.34 -6.57 -9.97
C THR A 696 -30.81 -6.16 -9.97
N GLY A 697 -31.55 -6.45 -11.02
CA GLY A 697 -32.94 -6.01 -11.18
C GLY A 697 -33.12 -4.48 -11.19
N ASN A 698 -32.06 -3.70 -11.19
CA ASN A 698 -32.06 -2.24 -11.13
C ASN A 698 -31.26 -1.64 -12.29
N VAL A 699 -31.68 -0.48 -12.74
CA VAL A 699 -31.01 0.38 -13.69
C VAL A 699 -29.64 0.83 -13.17
N LEU A 700 -28.72 1.01 -14.12
CA LEU A 700 -27.42 1.59 -13.85
C LEU A 700 -27.55 3.05 -13.40
N ILE A 701 -27.50 3.28 -12.10
CA ILE A 701 -27.44 4.62 -11.51
C ILE A 701 -25.97 4.89 -11.18
N TYR A 702 -25.44 6.04 -11.60
CA TYR A 702 -24.14 6.48 -11.19
C TYR A 702 -24.07 6.56 -9.66
N THR A 703 -23.01 6.00 -9.09
CA THR A 703 -22.75 6.00 -7.66
C THR A 703 -21.81 7.13 -7.25
N HIS A 704 -20.92 7.51 -8.14
CA HIS A 704 -19.91 8.55 -7.94
C HIS A 704 -19.71 9.37 -9.21
N VAL A 705 -19.00 10.47 -9.07
CA VAL A 705 -18.60 11.32 -10.18
C VAL A 705 -17.17 11.81 -9.97
N GLU A 706 -16.42 11.93 -11.06
CA GLU A 706 -15.07 12.52 -11.05
C GLU A 706 -15.11 13.98 -10.60
N ILE A 707 -14.13 14.38 -9.78
CA ILE A 707 -13.98 15.78 -9.36
C ILE A 707 -13.59 16.62 -10.58
N ASP A 708 -12.51 16.24 -11.25
CA ASP A 708 -12.04 16.85 -12.48
C ASP A 708 -11.24 15.81 -13.30
N PRO A 709 -11.48 15.66 -14.61
CA PRO A 709 -10.73 14.75 -15.46
C PRO A 709 -9.21 15.00 -15.48
N GLN A 710 -8.76 16.23 -15.23
CA GLN A 710 -7.34 16.58 -15.16
C GLN A 710 -6.59 15.87 -14.03
N LEU A 711 -7.29 15.43 -12.99
CA LEU A 711 -6.69 14.78 -11.82
C LEU A 711 -6.05 13.41 -12.10
N ILE A 712 -6.28 12.83 -13.28
CA ILE A 712 -5.59 11.60 -13.72
C ILE A 712 -4.10 11.85 -14.01
N LEU A 713 -3.72 13.10 -14.29
CA LEU A 713 -2.37 13.49 -14.66
C LEU A 713 -1.48 13.71 -13.44
N GLY A 714 -0.19 13.45 -13.60
CA GLY A 714 0.82 13.83 -12.63
C GLY A 714 1.15 15.33 -12.71
N VAL A 715 2.04 15.77 -11.83
CA VAL A 715 2.41 17.20 -11.72
C VAL A 715 2.95 17.75 -13.05
N CYS A 716 3.91 17.07 -13.67
CA CYS A 716 4.52 17.57 -14.91
C CYS A 716 3.58 17.48 -16.11
N ALA A 717 2.81 16.40 -16.23
CA ALA A 717 1.87 16.23 -17.33
C ALA A 717 0.71 17.23 -17.27
N SER A 718 0.30 17.64 -16.09
CA SER A 718 -0.80 18.60 -15.89
C SER A 718 -0.43 20.04 -16.29
N LEU A 719 0.84 20.34 -16.48
CA LEU A 719 1.31 21.64 -16.97
C LEU A 719 1.23 21.74 -18.49
N VAL A 720 1.10 20.65 -19.19
CA VAL A 720 0.96 20.62 -20.66
C VAL A 720 -0.45 21.08 -21.05
N PRO A 721 -0.58 22.16 -21.86
CA PRO A 721 -1.90 22.60 -22.33
C PRO A 721 -2.45 21.58 -23.34
N TYR A 722 -3.74 21.25 -23.22
CA TYR A 722 -4.44 20.31 -24.12
C TYR A 722 -3.67 19.01 -24.41
N PRO A 723 -3.29 18.25 -23.38
CA PRO A 723 -2.50 17.03 -23.58
C PRO A 723 -3.25 15.99 -24.42
N GLU A 724 -4.58 15.98 -24.38
CA GLU A 724 -5.46 15.11 -25.16
C GLU A 724 -5.46 15.42 -26.66
N HIS A 725 -5.01 16.61 -27.08
CA HIS A 725 -4.85 16.99 -28.47
C HIS A 725 -3.48 16.60 -29.05
N ASN A 726 -2.56 16.16 -28.21
CA ASN A 726 -1.22 15.76 -28.62
C ASN A 726 -1.07 14.24 -28.61
N SER A 727 -0.13 13.73 -29.40
CA SER A 727 0.20 12.30 -29.32
C SER A 727 0.87 11.98 -27.97
N THR A 728 0.54 10.83 -27.39
CA THR A 728 1.06 10.41 -26.07
C THR A 728 2.59 10.41 -25.97
N PRO A 729 3.38 9.90 -26.96
CA PRO A 729 4.84 9.99 -26.87
C PRO A 729 5.37 11.43 -26.78
N ARG A 730 4.70 12.39 -27.43
CA ARG A 730 5.10 13.80 -27.36
C ARG A 730 4.75 14.45 -26.02
N VAL A 731 3.64 14.09 -25.42
CA VAL A 731 3.29 14.51 -24.06
C VAL A 731 4.30 13.91 -23.06
N THR A 732 4.66 12.65 -23.19
CA THR A 732 5.69 12.00 -22.37
C THR A 732 7.04 12.70 -22.53
N GLY A 733 7.47 13.01 -23.74
CA GLY A 733 8.69 13.80 -24.01
C GLY A 733 8.62 15.18 -23.39
N GLY A 734 7.48 15.87 -23.47
CA GLY A 734 7.23 17.16 -22.83
C GLY A 734 7.39 17.11 -21.30
N THR A 735 6.87 16.08 -20.65
CA THR A 735 7.02 15.88 -19.19
C THR A 735 8.48 15.65 -18.76
N ALA A 736 9.28 15.01 -19.62
CA ALA A 736 10.70 14.84 -19.36
C ALA A 736 11.46 16.18 -19.52
N MET A 737 11.12 16.96 -20.54
CA MET A 737 11.79 18.24 -20.82
C MET A 737 11.47 19.34 -19.82
N VAL A 738 10.26 19.39 -19.25
CA VAL A 738 9.89 20.40 -18.25
C VAL A 738 10.73 20.31 -16.98
N LYS A 739 11.24 19.15 -16.63
CA LYS A 739 12.15 18.93 -15.51
C LYS A 739 13.55 19.51 -15.76
N GLN A 740 13.92 19.70 -17.02
CA GLN A 740 15.21 20.23 -17.45
C GLN A 740 15.17 21.71 -17.78
N SER A 741 14.00 22.34 -17.67
CA SER A 741 13.82 23.76 -17.95
C SER A 741 14.57 24.62 -16.94
N LEU A 742 15.23 25.66 -17.41
CA LEU A 742 15.96 26.62 -16.56
C LEU A 742 15.01 27.63 -15.95
N GLY A 743 15.21 27.89 -14.67
CA GLY A 743 14.44 28.85 -13.90
C GLY A 743 15.16 29.17 -12.57
N LEU A 744 14.39 29.39 -11.51
CA LEU A 744 14.87 29.50 -10.15
C LEU A 744 14.58 28.17 -9.41
N PRO A 745 15.58 27.30 -9.22
CA PRO A 745 15.36 26.01 -8.55
C PRO A 745 15.00 26.17 -7.07
N SER A 746 15.48 27.24 -6.41
CA SER A 746 15.10 27.59 -5.03
C SER A 746 15.31 29.10 -4.78
N ALA A 747 14.52 29.68 -3.82
CA ALA A 747 14.66 31.08 -3.43
C ALA A 747 15.95 31.36 -2.66
N ASN A 748 16.45 30.38 -1.93
CA ASN A 748 17.67 30.49 -1.12
C ASN A 748 18.93 30.01 -1.88
N GLY A 749 18.97 30.13 -3.21
CA GLY A 749 20.06 29.65 -4.04
C GLY A 749 21.44 30.19 -3.66
N ARG A 750 21.53 31.41 -3.10
CA ARG A 750 22.77 32.01 -2.61
C ARG A 750 23.28 31.39 -1.30
N LEU A 751 22.40 30.79 -0.52
CA LEU A 751 22.72 30.18 0.78
C LEU A 751 22.98 28.68 0.66
N ARG A 752 22.53 28.03 -0.40
CA ARG A 752 22.67 26.60 -0.62
C ARG A 752 24.10 26.22 -1.03
N PRO A 753 24.65 25.12 -0.47
CA PRO A 753 26.00 24.66 -0.79
C PRO A 753 26.06 23.79 -2.06
N ASP A 754 25.23 24.04 -3.04
CA ASP A 754 25.17 23.26 -4.28
C ASP A 754 26.48 23.47 -5.08
N THR A 755 27.03 22.37 -5.61
CA THR A 755 28.30 22.42 -6.36
C THR A 755 28.15 23.08 -7.73
N ARG A 756 26.97 22.95 -8.36
CA ARG A 756 26.65 23.55 -9.64
C ARG A 756 25.17 23.92 -9.68
N GLN A 757 24.85 25.14 -10.05
CA GLN A 757 23.52 25.63 -10.30
C GLN A 757 23.46 26.34 -11.65
N HIS A 758 22.32 26.16 -12.35
CA HIS A 758 21.98 26.93 -13.54
C HIS A 758 20.74 27.72 -13.23
N ILE A 759 20.84 29.04 -13.23
CA ILE A 759 19.74 29.93 -12.86
C ILE A 759 19.44 30.84 -14.06
N LEU A 760 18.17 30.91 -14.43
CA LEU A 760 17.66 31.90 -15.36
C LEU A 760 17.08 33.08 -14.55
N HIS A 761 17.70 34.26 -14.63
CA HIS A 761 17.32 35.38 -13.77
C HIS A 761 15.98 35.98 -14.13
N TYR A 762 15.67 36.20 -15.40
CA TYR A 762 14.45 36.84 -15.87
C TYR A 762 13.49 35.83 -16.49
N THR A 763 12.94 34.97 -15.65
CA THR A 763 11.94 33.98 -16.06
C THR A 763 10.62 34.66 -16.40
N GLN A 764 9.88 34.07 -17.33
CA GLN A 764 8.56 34.51 -17.74
C GLN A 764 7.54 33.40 -17.57
N ASN A 765 6.33 33.75 -17.18
CA ASN A 765 5.22 32.81 -17.22
C ASN A 765 4.84 32.50 -18.66
N SER A 766 4.42 31.25 -18.90
CA SER A 766 3.90 30.86 -20.20
C SER A 766 2.68 31.71 -20.59
N MET A 767 2.55 32.03 -21.89
CA MET A 767 1.38 32.73 -22.41
C MET A 767 0.10 31.88 -22.30
N THR A 768 0.25 30.54 -22.30
CA THR A 768 -0.84 29.59 -22.07
C THR A 768 -0.63 28.93 -20.71
N GLY A 769 -1.69 28.80 -19.95
CA GLY A 769 -1.62 28.22 -18.60
C GLY A 769 -2.64 27.12 -18.38
N THR A 770 -2.40 26.29 -17.37
CA THR A 770 -3.32 25.30 -16.86
C THR A 770 -3.65 25.60 -15.39
N ARG A 771 -4.76 25.08 -14.88
CA ARG A 771 -5.13 25.21 -13.45
C ARG A 771 -4.07 24.63 -12.53
N ALA A 772 -3.36 23.60 -12.96
CA ALA A 772 -2.32 22.96 -12.18
C ALA A 772 -1.08 23.85 -11.97
N MET A 773 -0.85 24.86 -12.79
CA MET A 773 0.26 25.79 -12.62
C MET A 773 0.14 26.60 -11.32
N ASP A 774 -1.08 26.97 -10.92
CA ASP A 774 -1.32 27.64 -9.63
C ASP A 774 -1.14 26.66 -8.47
N ALA A 775 -1.75 25.48 -8.56
CA ALA A 775 -1.71 24.46 -7.50
C ALA A 775 -0.28 23.97 -7.21
N THR A 776 0.58 23.93 -8.22
CA THR A 776 1.98 23.51 -8.10
C THR A 776 2.95 24.64 -7.76
N ASN A 777 2.48 25.86 -7.58
CA ASN A 777 3.27 27.09 -7.45
C ASN A 777 4.20 27.39 -8.65
N PHE A 778 3.95 26.76 -9.81
CA PHE A 778 4.77 27.01 -11.01
C PHE A 778 4.71 28.48 -11.47
N ILE A 779 3.56 29.15 -11.32
CA ILE A 779 3.41 30.58 -11.65
C ILE A 779 4.35 31.45 -10.81
N ARG A 780 4.61 31.06 -9.54
CA ARG A 780 5.55 31.78 -8.65
C ARG A 780 7.01 31.38 -8.89
N ARG A 781 7.25 30.28 -9.57
CA ARG A 781 8.56 29.73 -9.91
C ARG A 781 8.62 29.33 -11.37
N PRO A 782 8.35 30.25 -12.31
CA PRO A 782 8.35 29.91 -13.72
C PRO A 782 9.73 29.45 -14.19
N ALA A 783 9.77 28.55 -15.14
CA ALA A 783 11.00 28.02 -15.73
C ALA A 783 10.95 28.21 -17.25
N GLY A 784 11.71 29.21 -17.73
CA GLY A 784 11.81 29.50 -19.15
C GLY A 784 11.47 30.97 -19.50
N GLN A 785 11.39 31.22 -20.78
CA GLN A 785 11.01 32.50 -21.39
C GLN A 785 10.13 32.24 -22.62
N ASN A 786 9.34 33.22 -23.01
CA ASN A 786 8.56 33.14 -24.24
C ASN A 786 9.47 33.57 -25.42
N PHE A 787 9.63 32.68 -26.41
CA PHE A 787 10.44 32.92 -27.59
C PHE A 787 9.58 33.06 -28.84
N VAL A 788 10.03 33.86 -29.78
CA VAL A 788 9.52 33.81 -31.15
C VAL A 788 10.22 32.66 -31.87
N VAL A 789 9.45 31.66 -32.29
CA VAL A 789 9.97 30.49 -32.98
C VAL A 789 9.54 30.52 -34.44
N ALA A 790 10.52 30.45 -35.34
CA ALA A 790 10.27 30.32 -36.77
C ALA A 790 10.64 28.90 -37.21
N ILE A 791 9.68 28.17 -37.76
CA ILE A 791 9.91 26.86 -38.37
C ILE A 791 10.08 27.07 -39.87
N LEU A 792 11.24 26.72 -40.39
CA LEU A 792 11.54 26.92 -41.80
C LEU A 792 12.04 25.63 -42.48
N SER A 793 11.82 25.57 -43.75
CA SER A 793 12.44 24.58 -44.63
C SER A 793 13.82 25.08 -45.08
N HIS A 794 14.88 24.34 -44.81
CA HIS A 794 16.22 24.66 -45.28
C HIS A 794 16.45 23.98 -46.64
N HIS A 795 16.75 24.79 -47.67
CA HIS A 795 16.92 24.35 -49.05
C HIS A 795 15.73 23.66 -49.71
N GLY A 796 14.55 23.68 -49.10
CA GLY A 796 13.35 23.07 -49.68
C GLY A 796 13.32 21.54 -49.78
N TYR A 797 14.21 20.84 -49.06
CA TYR A 797 14.31 19.36 -49.07
C TYR A 797 13.69 18.71 -47.85
N ASN A 798 12.93 19.42 -47.08
CA ASN A 798 12.19 18.87 -45.91
C ASN A 798 10.88 18.26 -46.43
N MET A 799 10.55 17.07 -45.89
CA MET A 799 9.24 16.48 -46.16
C MET A 799 8.19 17.04 -45.22
#